data_cb9cc30e0fbeae2bb947b2942f517dcb
#
_entry.id   cb9cc30e0fbeae2bb947b2942f517dcb
#
_cell.length_a   1.000
_cell.length_b   1.000
_cell.length_c   1.000
_cell.angle_alpha   90.00
_cell.angle_beta   90.00
_cell.angle_gamma   90.00
#
_symmetry.space_group_name_H-M   'P 1'
#
loop_
_entity.id
_entity.type
_entity.pdbx_description
1 polymer ?
#
loop_
_entity_poly.entity_id
_entity_poly.type
_entity_poly.pdbx_seq_one_letter_code
_entity_poly.pdbx_strand_id
1 'polypeptide(L)'
;MSDRSRLFVFVLAAAAVAVPGASFATETPPAAATAPAAALSPEDAALERLVTAMARTGSASGARYSPDGTKIAYHTNLSGVSQVWWIPAEGGYPRMVSSGADAAQGVRWSPDGRLAYAVAPGGGYDAELRLTRLDGTGTVLIDDDGDANTFVGDFADDGRYHFGSNVRDAASTDPWIWDPATGRATLAFEVQGLGGIADLHGDHVLEWHLVTRGNVNAYRRNLRTGERVLLTPHEGPANAFGQFGADADTVYLGHNLGLDRMEFARITIDDGVASPPRRLAAREDGELEDFSVSDDGRHALLVWNVAGRNELERIDLASGERTPLPAAPAELVYSQHLAPNGRDAVLSLAGATSPADLYVLDMDAGTYRRLTWSPHAGVDLGALVAPELRTFAGHDGLELSGWLYLPKDFAAPGPVVLSFHGGPEGQEQPAFRSDYQALLANGIAVFAPNIRGSSGFGKRFMSMDNHEGRFDANRDIKAAADFLVAEGIGDAKRLGITGGSYGGYATMVGVTDFPDTFAAAANLFGMVNFETFFAQSTPWMGAISTGEYGDPKTQRQLLRDLSPIHKLDRVTTPLLVMHGANDTNVPVVEAEQIVDTLKARGIDVRYVLFPDEGHGWRKEANRVRSTLEMTRFFREHLGVD
;
A
#
# COMPACT_ATOMS: atom_id res chain seq x y z
N MET A 1 7.09 8.31 -22.10
CA MET A 1 6.14 7.23 -22.19
C MET A 1 6.21 6.43 -20.91
N SER A 2 5.13 6.00 -20.37
CA SER A 2 4.89 5.91 -18.94
C SER A 2 4.93 4.48 -18.42
N ASP A 3 5.37 4.31 -17.19
CA ASP A 3 5.15 3.09 -16.40
C ASP A 3 3.66 3.05 -15.99
N ARG A 4 2.90 2.25 -16.71
CA ARG A 4 1.44 2.27 -16.73
C ARG A 4 0.81 1.10 -15.95
N SER A 5 1.66 0.22 -15.39
CA SER A 5 1.21 -1.05 -14.82
C SER A 5 0.77 -1.02 -13.35
N ARG A 6 1.18 -0.03 -12.56
CA ARG A 6 0.88 0.00 -11.11
C ARG A 6 -0.47 0.63 -10.69
N LEU A 7 -1.27 1.12 -11.63
CA LEU A 7 -2.53 1.79 -11.24
C LEU A 7 -3.57 0.85 -10.60
N PHE A 8 -3.43 -0.46 -10.80
CA PHE A 8 -4.44 -1.43 -10.39
C PHE A 8 -4.22 -2.05 -8.99
N VAL A 9 -2.98 -2.13 -8.52
CA VAL A 9 -2.68 -2.81 -7.25
C VAL A 9 -2.79 -1.87 -6.04
N PHE A 10 -2.66 -0.54 -6.23
CA PHE A 10 -2.66 0.46 -5.16
C PHE A 10 -3.95 1.28 -4.98
N VAL A 11 -4.99 1.09 -5.79
CA VAL A 11 -6.29 1.77 -5.63
C VAL A 11 -7.04 1.35 -4.35
N LEU A 12 -6.52 0.38 -3.61
CA LEU A 12 -7.14 -0.15 -2.38
C LEU A 12 -6.83 0.66 -1.10
N ALA A 13 -6.06 1.71 -1.19
CA ALA A 13 -5.86 2.59 -0.05
C ALA A 13 -6.33 3.98 -0.43
N ALA A 14 -7.55 4.33 -0.05
CA ALA A 14 -7.95 5.72 0.13
C ALA A 14 -9.12 6.33 -0.65
N ALA A 15 -10.13 6.80 0.05
CA ALA A 15 -10.91 7.99 -0.25
C ALA A 15 -11.92 8.39 0.85
N ALA A 16 -12.14 9.68 1.01
CA ALA A 16 -13.03 10.28 1.99
C ALA A 16 -14.04 11.26 1.40
N VAL A 17 -15.18 11.37 2.03
CA VAL A 17 -16.17 12.44 1.80
C VAL A 17 -16.37 13.24 3.10
N ALA A 18 -16.28 14.56 3.00
CA ALA A 18 -16.62 15.48 4.08
C ALA A 18 -18.14 15.70 4.16
N VAL A 19 -18.70 15.57 5.34
CA VAL A 19 -20.04 16.07 5.67
C VAL A 19 -19.89 17.52 6.15
N PRO A 20 -20.69 18.49 5.71
CA PRO A 20 -20.57 19.87 6.20
C PRO A 20 -20.93 19.92 7.69
N GLY A 21 -19.91 20.10 8.53
CA GLY A 21 -20.04 20.23 9.97
C GLY A 21 -20.44 21.65 10.35
N ALA A 22 -21.44 21.77 11.17
CA ALA A 22 -21.79 23.00 11.85
C ALA A 22 -20.60 23.50 12.69
N SER A 23 -20.18 24.73 12.45
CA SER A 23 -19.14 25.42 13.21
C SER A 23 -19.57 25.59 14.66
N PHE A 24 -19.02 24.80 15.56
CA PHE A 24 -19.03 25.12 16.99
C PHE A 24 -17.72 25.84 17.32
N ALA A 25 -17.84 27.13 17.70
CA ALA A 25 -16.74 27.85 18.27
C ALA A 25 -16.31 27.18 19.58
N THR A 26 -15.18 26.50 19.58
CA THR A 26 -14.57 25.95 20.78
C THR A 26 -13.75 27.07 21.46
N GLU A 27 -14.19 27.51 22.61
CA GLU A 27 -13.33 28.28 23.53
C GLU A 27 -12.10 27.44 23.88
N THR A 28 -10.93 27.96 23.58
CA THR A 28 -9.64 27.35 23.94
C THR A 28 -9.52 27.36 25.48
N PRO A 29 -9.44 26.23 26.16
CA PRO A 29 -9.17 26.26 27.59
C PRO A 29 -7.76 26.82 27.83
N PRO A 30 -7.56 27.58 28.93
CA PRO A 30 -6.27 28.17 29.25
C PRO A 30 -5.22 27.05 29.38
N ALA A 31 -4.06 27.26 28.76
CA ALA A 31 -2.93 26.34 28.84
C ALA A 31 -2.60 26.06 30.31
N ALA A 32 -2.88 24.83 30.76
CA ALA A 32 -2.41 24.37 32.05
C ALA A 32 -0.86 24.43 32.04
N ALA A 33 -0.27 25.07 33.02
CA ALA A 33 1.16 25.08 33.21
C ALA A 33 1.64 23.65 33.35
N THR A 34 2.33 23.16 32.32
CA THR A 34 2.94 21.83 32.33
C THR A 34 4.00 21.79 33.42
N ALA A 35 3.80 20.95 34.43
CA ALA A 35 4.87 20.57 35.33
C ALA A 35 6.09 20.10 34.50
N PRO A 36 7.34 20.38 34.93
CA PRO A 36 8.51 19.91 34.19
C PRO A 36 8.39 18.39 34.01
N ALA A 37 8.46 17.95 32.74
CA ALA A 37 8.42 16.52 32.44
C ALA A 37 9.51 15.81 33.25
N ALA A 38 9.15 14.75 33.95
CA ALA A 38 10.12 13.93 34.65
C ALA A 38 11.21 13.49 33.65
N ALA A 39 12.48 13.50 34.08
CA ALA A 39 13.57 13.04 33.23
C ALA A 39 13.29 11.58 32.81
N LEU A 40 13.39 11.30 31.51
CA LEU A 40 13.23 9.94 30.98
C LEU A 40 14.27 9.01 31.59
N SER A 41 13.92 7.73 31.74
CA SER A 41 14.92 6.71 32.04
C SER A 41 15.99 6.66 30.95
N PRO A 42 17.21 6.19 31.24
CA PRO A 42 18.25 6.02 30.20
C PRO A 42 17.77 5.14 29.03
N GLU A 43 16.97 4.10 29.30
CA GLU A 43 16.38 3.18 28.33
C GLU A 43 15.34 3.90 27.47
N ASP A 44 14.41 4.63 28.07
CA ASP A 44 13.40 5.40 27.33
C ASP A 44 14.04 6.50 26.48
N ALA A 45 15.10 7.14 26.99
CA ALA A 45 15.85 8.12 26.22
C ALA A 45 16.61 7.48 25.04
N ALA A 46 17.08 6.25 25.18
CA ALA A 46 17.69 5.48 24.09
C ALA A 46 16.66 5.06 23.05
N LEU A 47 15.50 4.56 23.48
CA LEU A 47 14.38 4.23 22.62
C LEU A 47 13.91 5.45 21.81
N GLU A 48 13.73 6.61 22.48
CA GLU A 48 13.29 7.84 21.81
C GLU A 48 14.29 8.31 20.75
N ARG A 49 15.61 8.24 21.06
CA ARG A 49 16.66 8.54 20.08
C ARG A 49 16.61 7.59 18.89
N LEU A 50 16.49 6.28 19.11
CA LEU A 50 16.41 5.27 18.06
C LEU A 50 15.18 5.52 17.16
N VAL A 51 13.99 5.61 17.75
CA VAL A 51 12.73 5.79 17.02
C VAL A 51 12.74 7.10 16.22
N THR A 52 13.27 8.19 16.80
CA THR A 52 13.42 9.46 16.10
C THR A 52 14.39 9.34 14.93
N ALA A 53 15.53 8.68 15.11
CA ALA A 53 16.50 8.44 14.05
C ALA A 53 15.90 7.56 12.92
N MET A 54 15.19 6.50 13.28
CA MET A 54 14.48 5.64 12.32
C MET A 54 13.41 6.41 11.52
N ALA A 55 12.61 7.25 12.17
CA ALA A 55 11.60 8.09 11.51
C ALA A 55 12.21 9.13 10.54
N ARG A 56 13.46 9.52 10.77
CA ARG A 56 14.25 10.45 9.95
C ARG A 56 15.13 9.77 8.91
N THR A 57 15.18 8.45 8.92
CA THR A 57 15.90 7.72 7.87
C THR A 57 15.32 8.10 6.52
N GLY A 58 16.19 8.50 5.60
CA GLY A 58 15.80 8.93 4.27
C GLY A 58 15.27 7.77 3.44
N SER A 59 14.45 8.10 2.46
CA SER A 59 13.99 7.16 1.45
C SER A 59 13.83 7.86 0.10
N ALA A 60 14.03 7.12 -0.99
CA ALA A 60 13.79 7.59 -2.35
C ALA A 60 12.97 6.53 -3.11
N SER A 61 11.83 6.95 -3.71
CA SER A 61 10.90 6.01 -4.36
C SER A 61 10.11 6.68 -5.50
N GLY A 62 9.34 5.87 -6.26
CA GLY A 62 8.48 6.37 -7.32
C GLY A 62 9.24 7.02 -8.48
N ALA A 63 10.42 6.51 -8.79
CA ALA A 63 11.33 7.10 -9.77
C ALA A 63 10.83 6.95 -11.21
N ARG A 64 11.00 8.02 -12.03
CA ARG A 64 10.60 8.05 -13.44
C ARG A 64 11.59 8.84 -14.27
N TYR A 65 11.99 8.28 -15.40
CA TYR A 65 12.79 8.99 -16.41
C TYR A 65 11.99 10.13 -17.04
N SER A 66 12.68 11.24 -17.33
CA SER A 66 12.15 12.27 -18.22
C SER A 66 12.00 11.74 -19.65
N PRO A 67 11.14 12.36 -20.50
CA PRO A 67 10.96 11.94 -21.89
C PRO A 67 12.24 11.92 -22.71
N ASP A 68 13.22 12.79 -22.38
CA ASP A 68 14.55 12.85 -23.01
C ASP A 68 15.58 11.87 -22.39
N GLY A 69 15.19 11.13 -21.33
CA GLY A 69 16.05 10.18 -20.62
C GLY A 69 17.15 10.82 -19.77
N THR A 70 17.26 12.15 -19.73
CA THR A 70 18.39 12.85 -19.08
C THR A 70 18.21 13.08 -17.58
N LYS A 71 16.99 12.95 -17.07
CA LYS A 71 16.64 13.22 -15.67
C LYS A 71 15.74 12.11 -15.12
N ILE A 72 15.75 11.98 -13.81
CA ILE A 72 14.86 11.10 -13.06
C ILE A 72 14.15 11.94 -12.01
N ALA A 73 12.81 11.98 -12.07
CA ALA A 73 11.97 12.53 -11.01
C ALA A 73 11.60 11.43 -10.02
N TYR A 74 11.47 11.77 -8.74
CA TYR A 74 11.18 10.80 -7.68
C TYR A 74 10.68 11.50 -6.42
N HIS A 75 10.21 10.70 -5.48
CA HIS A 75 9.81 11.15 -4.14
C HIS A 75 10.91 10.86 -3.12
N THR A 76 11.14 11.80 -2.21
CA THR A 76 12.00 11.59 -1.05
C THR A 76 11.54 12.42 0.14
N ASN A 77 11.79 11.89 1.35
CA ASN A 77 11.47 12.54 2.62
C ASN A 77 12.64 13.39 3.17
N LEU A 78 13.63 13.74 2.37
CA LEU A 78 14.79 14.55 2.79
C LEU A 78 14.42 15.90 3.42
N SER A 79 13.24 16.44 3.10
CA SER A 79 12.70 17.67 3.67
C SER A 79 11.79 17.45 4.89
N GLY A 80 11.75 16.23 5.47
CA GLY A 80 10.92 15.84 6.61
C GLY A 80 9.62 15.15 6.22
N VAL A 81 9.01 15.54 5.10
CA VAL A 81 7.84 14.91 4.50
C VAL A 81 8.15 14.61 3.03
N SER A 82 7.49 13.58 2.47
CA SER A 82 7.70 13.17 1.07
C SER A 82 7.41 14.33 0.12
N GLN A 83 8.39 14.72 -0.69
CA GLN A 83 8.29 15.75 -1.71
C GLN A 83 8.82 15.26 -3.06
N VAL A 84 8.45 15.95 -4.15
CA VAL A 84 8.94 15.67 -5.49
C VAL A 84 10.30 16.33 -5.68
N TRP A 85 11.26 15.52 -6.12
CA TRP A 85 12.61 15.92 -6.47
C TRP A 85 12.97 15.37 -7.85
N TRP A 86 14.05 15.88 -8.44
CA TRP A 86 14.67 15.29 -9.61
C TRP A 86 16.19 15.27 -9.50
N ILE A 87 16.81 14.35 -10.20
CA ILE A 87 18.27 14.15 -10.28
C ILE A 87 18.66 13.88 -11.74
N PRO A 88 19.86 14.31 -12.23
CA PRO A 88 20.35 13.84 -13.53
C PRO A 88 20.41 12.31 -13.57
N ALA A 89 20.08 11.69 -14.71
CA ALA A 89 20.07 10.23 -14.86
C ALA A 89 21.46 9.60 -14.61
N GLU A 90 22.52 10.34 -14.90
CA GLU A 90 23.91 9.93 -14.61
C GLU A 90 24.31 10.09 -13.13
N GLY A 91 23.44 10.70 -12.31
CA GLY A 91 23.74 11.04 -10.93
C GLY A 91 24.15 12.51 -10.76
N GLY A 92 24.38 12.90 -9.52
CA GLY A 92 24.76 14.26 -9.17
C GLY A 92 23.91 14.85 -8.04
N TYR A 93 23.78 16.17 -8.00
CA TYR A 93 23.03 16.84 -6.93
C TYR A 93 21.52 16.87 -7.22
N PRO A 94 20.68 16.33 -6.32
CA PRO A 94 19.23 16.34 -6.49
C PRO A 94 18.65 17.73 -6.26
N ARG A 95 17.53 18.03 -6.91
CA ARG A 95 16.83 19.31 -6.80
C ARG A 95 15.38 19.11 -6.39
N MET A 96 14.95 19.84 -5.38
CA MET A 96 13.58 19.83 -4.90
C MET A 96 12.68 20.63 -5.85
N VAL A 97 11.48 20.09 -6.11
CA VAL A 97 10.45 20.71 -6.98
C VAL A 97 9.26 21.13 -6.18
N SER A 98 8.73 20.25 -5.35
CA SER A 98 7.61 20.56 -4.47
C SER A 98 8.08 20.83 -3.03
N SER A 99 7.32 21.64 -2.30
CA SER A 99 7.56 21.95 -0.89
C SER A 99 6.23 22.17 -0.19
N GLY A 100 6.14 21.79 1.07
CA GLY A 100 4.93 21.98 1.88
C GLY A 100 4.95 21.12 3.13
N ALA A 101 3.90 21.27 3.96
CA ALA A 101 3.70 20.46 5.16
C ALA A 101 3.08 19.08 4.85
N ASP A 102 2.42 18.97 3.72
CA ASP A 102 1.76 17.73 3.28
C ASP A 102 2.58 17.01 2.21
N ALA A 103 2.43 15.69 2.16
CA ALA A 103 3.17 14.83 1.25
C ALA A 103 2.72 15.01 -0.20
N ALA A 104 3.69 15.15 -1.11
CA ALA A 104 3.46 15.03 -2.55
C ALA A 104 3.50 13.55 -2.96
N GLN A 105 2.65 13.15 -3.92
CA GLN A 105 2.47 11.78 -4.39
C GLN A 105 2.38 11.70 -5.92
N GLY A 106 2.75 10.57 -6.50
CA GLY A 106 2.42 10.20 -7.87
C GLY A 106 3.07 11.06 -8.94
N VAL A 107 4.40 11.28 -8.90
CA VAL A 107 5.09 12.13 -9.88
C VAL A 107 5.00 11.57 -11.32
N ARG A 108 4.69 12.45 -12.28
CA ARG A 108 4.61 12.16 -13.72
C ARG A 108 5.29 13.26 -14.54
N TRP A 109 5.99 12.86 -15.58
CA TRP A 109 6.58 13.79 -16.55
C TRP A 109 5.56 14.14 -17.64
N SER A 110 5.37 15.42 -17.89
CA SER A 110 4.70 15.84 -19.11
C SER A 110 5.69 15.80 -20.30
N PRO A 111 5.21 15.63 -21.54
CA PRO A 111 6.08 15.63 -22.72
C PRO A 111 6.91 16.91 -22.91
N ASP A 112 6.47 18.04 -22.36
CA ASP A 112 7.19 19.31 -22.37
C ASP A 112 8.20 19.48 -21.22
N GLY A 113 8.39 18.44 -20.40
CA GLY A 113 9.40 18.40 -19.34
C GLY A 113 8.98 19.04 -18.01
N ARG A 114 7.69 19.31 -17.80
CA ARG A 114 7.12 19.66 -16.48
C ARG A 114 6.79 18.41 -15.68
N LEU A 115 6.47 18.58 -14.39
CA LEU A 115 6.10 17.50 -13.48
C LEU A 115 4.68 17.70 -12.96
N ALA A 116 3.85 16.66 -13.10
CA ALA A 116 2.56 16.57 -12.43
C ALA A 116 2.71 15.72 -11.16
N TYR A 117 2.00 16.11 -10.09
CA TYR A 117 1.92 15.39 -8.82
C TYR A 117 0.68 15.81 -8.04
N ALA A 118 0.27 14.98 -7.09
CA ALA A 118 -0.84 15.25 -6.21
C ALA A 118 -0.36 15.69 -4.82
N VAL A 119 -1.12 16.57 -4.18
CA VAL A 119 -0.95 16.92 -2.77
C VAL A 119 -2.32 16.85 -2.11
N ALA A 120 -2.43 16.12 -1.00
CA ALA A 120 -3.65 16.03 -0.20
C ALA A 120 -3.51 16.89 1.07
N PRO A 121 -4.11 18.10 1.13
CA PRO A 121 -4.03 18.97 2.29
C PRO A 121 -4.61 18.29 3.55
N GLY A 122 -3.88 18.39 4.66
CA GLY A 122 -4.30 17.79 5.93
C GLY A 122 -4.20 16.25 5.98
N GLY A 123 -3.62 15.60 4.97
CA GLY A 123 -3.37 14.16 4.96
C GLY A 123 -4.55 13.28 4.58
N GLY A 124 -5.67 13.86 4.12
CA GLY A 124 -6.83 13.16 3.56
C GLY A 124 -6.57 12.61 2.14
N TYR A 125 -7.66 12.34 1.43
CA TYR A 125 -7.65 11.82 0.05
C TYR A 125 -8.14 12.83 -0.97
N ASP A 126 -8.68 13.94 -0.52
CA ASP A 126 -9.01 15.06 -1.37
C ASP A 126 -7.69 15.68 -1.83
N ALA A 127 -7.32 15.39 -3.07
CA ALA A 127 -6.00 15.74 -3.58
C ALA A 127 -6.11 16.74 -4.73
N GLU A 128 -5.29 17.78 -4.64
CA GLU A 128 -5.05 18.71 -5.72
C GLU A 128 -4.02 18.16 -6.69
N LEU A 129 -4.31 18.12 -7.98
CA LEU A 129 -3.35 17.80 -9.03
C LEU A 129 -2.64 19.06 -9.50
N ARG A 130 -1.33 19.06 -9.38
CA ARG A 130 -0.45 20.20 -9.71
C ARG A 130 0.49 19.85 -10.85
N LEU A 131 0.63 20.73 -11.83
CA LEU A 131 1.62 20.67 -12.90
C LEU A 131 2.58 21.86 -12.75
N THR A 132 3.89 21.59 -12.61
CA THR A 132 4.88 22.63 -12.29
C THR A 132 6.17 22.47 -13.08
N ARG A 133 6.95 23.55 -13.19
CA ARG A 133 8.31 23.50 -13.77
C ARG A 133 9.28 22.87 -12.80
N LEU A 134 10.45 22.44 -13.31
CA LEU A 134 11.50 21.78 -12.52
C LEU A 134 12.12 22.67 -11.43
N ASP A 135 11.94 23.99 -11.51
CA ASP A 135 12.37 24.95 -10.49
C ASP A 135 11.26 25.24 -9.44
N GLY A 136 10.12 24.55 -9.52
CA GLY A 136 8.98 24.75 -8.63
C GLY A 136 8.11 25.95 -8.98
N THR A 137 8.38 26.66 -10.08
CA THR A 137 7.60 27.83 -10.51
C THR A 137 6.55 27.47 -11.54
N GLY A 138 5.60 28.41 -11.77
CA GLY A 138 4.59 28.28 -12.83
C GLY A 138 3.64 27.12 -12.61
N THR A 139 3.28 26.85 -11.36
CA THR A 139 2.32 25.80 -11.00
C THR A 139 0.93 26.12 -11.56
N VAL A 140 0.36 25.13 -12.23
CA VAL A 140 -1.03 25.12 -12.72
C VAL A 140 -1.76 24.00 -11.99
N LEU A 141 -2.99 24.28 -11.54
CA LEU A 141 -3.87 23.25 -11.01
C LEU A 141 -4.54 22.54 -12.22
N ILE A 142 -4.39 21.23 -12.30
CA ILE A 142 -5.07 20.37 -13.27
C ILE A 142 -6.49 20.08 -12.79
N ASP A 143 -6.62 19.81 -11.49
CA ASP A 143 -7.85 19.65 -10.76
C ASP A 143 -7.72 20.41 -9.44
N ASP A 144 -8.67 21.32 -9.17
CA ASP A 144 -8.73 22.17 -7.99
C ASP A 144 -10.02 21.95 -7.19
N ASP A 145 -10.79 20.92 -7.50
CA ASP A 145 -11.99 20.55 -6.74
C ASP A 145 -11.57 19.88 -5.43
N GLY A 146 -11.26 20.71 -4.44
CA GLY A 146 -10.70 20.32 -3.14
C GLY A 146 -11.62 19.44 -2.28
N ASP A 147 -12.85 19.17 -2.73
CA ASP A 147 -13.81 18.30 -2.04
C ASP A 147 -13.94 16.92 -2.73
N ALA A 148 -13.14 16.65 -3.77
CA ALA A 148 -13.18 15.41 -4.52
C ALA A 148 -11.94 14.54 -4.27
N ASN A 149 -12.16 13.22 -4.25
CA ASN A 149 -11.04 12.29 -4.26
C ASN A 149 -10.47 12.22 -5.67
N THR A 150 -9.25 12.69 -5.84
CA THR A 150 -8.57 12.74 -7.12
C THR A 150 -7.36 11.82 -7.14
N PHE A 151 -7.29 10.98 -8.18
CA PHE A 151 -6.26 9.97 -8.35
C PHE A 151 -5.33 10.33 -9.49
N VAL A 152 -4.02 10.29 -9.21
CA VAL A 152 -2.97 10.57 -10.19
C VAL A 152 -3.06 9.57 -11.35
N GLY A 153 -3.16 10.10 -12.56
CA GLY A 153 -3.08 9.34 -13.80
C GLY A 153 -1.73 9.46 -14.49
N ASP A 154 -1.76 9.69 -15.82
CA ASP A 154 -0.55 9.83 -16.61
C ASP A 154 -0.75 10.72 -17.83
N PHE A 155 0.35 11.12 -18.51
CA PHE A 155 0.33 11.87 -19.74
C PHE A 155 0.28 10.95 -20.96
N ALA A 156 -0.52 11.32 -21.94
CA ALA A 156 -0.38 10.83 -23.31
C ALA A 156 0.75 11.59 -24.03
N ASP A 157 1.20 11.06 -25.17
CA ASP A 157 2.26 11.66 -25.99
C ASP A 157 1.92 13.06 -26.52
N ASP A 158 0.63 13.34 -26.71
CA ASP A 158 0.12 14.64 -27.15
C ASP A 158 0.00 15.68 -26.02
N GLY A 159 0.36 15.30 -24.79
CA GLY A 159 0.36 16.15 -23.60
C GLY A 159 -0.96 16.21 -22.86
N ARG A 160 -2.01 15.51 -23.31
CA ARG A 160 -3.22 15.32 -22.51
C ARG A 160 -2.89 14.50 -21.26
N TYR A 161 -3.51 14.87 -20.13
CA TYR A 161 -3.33 14.19 -18.87
C TYR A 161 -4.64 13.54 -18.43
N HIS A 162 -4.66 12.22 -18.29
CA HIS A 162 -5.82 11.53 -17.71
C HIS A 162 -5.65 11.36 -16.21
N PHE A 163 -6.75 11.41 -15.47
CA PHE A 163 -6.80 11.19 -14.03
C PHE A 163 -8.18 10.66 -13.61
N GLY A 164 -8.30 10.13 -12.42
CA GLY A 164 -9.57 9.71 -11.85
C GLY A 164 -10.10 10.74 -10.85
N SER A 165 -11.41 11.00 -10.81
CA SER A 165 -12.03 11.84 -9.78
C SER A 165 -13.45 11.36 -9.48
N ASN A 166 -13.88 11.48 -8.22
CA ASN A 166 -15.25 11.20 -7.80
C ASN A 166 -16.13 12.44 -7.70
N VAL A 167 -15.71 13.57 -8.27
CA VAL A 167 -16.41 14.86 -8.21
C VAL A 167 -17.86 14.78 -8.69
N ARG A 168 -18.18 13.91 -9.66
CA ARG A 168 -19.54 13.72 -10.18
C ARG A 168 -20.42 12.90 -9.23
N ASP A 169 -19.88 11.86 -8.65
CA ASP A 169 -20.60 10.89 -7.83
C ASP A 169 -19.64 10.27 -6.80
N ALA A 170 -19.89 10.52 -5.52
CA ALA A 170 -19.06 10.03 -4.41
C ALA A 170 -18.94 8.49 -4.36
N ALA A 171 -19.83 7.74 -5.00
CA ALA A 171 -19.80 6.28 -5.10
C ALA A 171 -19.03 5.75 -6.30
N SER A 172 -18.54 6.63 -7.18
CA SER A 172 -17.91 6.26 -8.45
C SER A 172 -16.62 7.05 -8.66
N THR A 173 -15.64 6.45 -9.34
CA THR A 173 -14.47 7.17 -9.86
C THR A 173 -14.55 7.24 -11.36
N ASP A 174 -14.68 8.44 -11.86
CA ASP A 174 -14.73 8.69 -13.30
C ASP A 174 -13.36 9.09 -13.84
N PRO A 175 -13.00 8.68 -15.06
CA PRO A 175 -11.83 9.20 -15.75
C PRO A 175 -12.09 10.58 -16.35
N TRP A 176 -11.17 11.49 -16.09
CA TRP A 176 -11.13 12.84 -16.64
C TRP A 176 -9.89 13.03 -17.50
N ILE A 177 -9.97 13.91 -18.49
CA ILE A 177 -8.85 14.27 -19.35
C ILE A 177 -8.66 15.78 -19.30
N TRP A 178 -7.50 16.21 -18.85
CA TRP A 178 -7.03 17.59 -18.92
C TRP A 178 -6.32 17.83 -20.27
N ASP A 179 -6.70 18.91 -20.95
CA ASP A 179 -6.13 19.31 -22.24
C ASP A 179 -5.21 20.52 -22.05
N PRO A 180 -3.90 20.40 -22.34
CA PRO A 180 -2.95 21.50 -22.17
C PRO A 180 -3.23 22.70 -23.08
N ALA A 181 -3.93 22.51 -24.22
CA ALA A 181 -4.26 23.59 -25.15
C ALA A 181 -5.38 24.48 -24.61
N THR A 182 -6.30 23.93 -23.85
CA THR A 182 -7.43 24.67 -23.26
C THR A 182 -7.23 24.97 -21.77
N GLY A 183 -6.34 24.23 -21.09
CA GLY A 183 -6.14 24.28 -19.64
C GLY A 183 -7.34 23.75 -18.85
N ARG A 184 -8.19 22.91 -19.44
CA ARG A 184 -9.42 22.41 -18.82
C ARG A 184 -9.44 20.90 -18.76
N ALA A 185 -9.98 20.35 -17.68
CA ALA A 185 -10.34 18.95 -17.55
C ALA A 185 -11.79 18.73 -18.03
N THR A 186 -12.03 17.62 -18.70
CA THR A 186 -13.36 17.18 -19.15
C THR A 186 -13.56 15.72 -18.80
N LEU A 187 -14.79 15.35 -18.42
CA LEU A 187 -15.17 13.96 -18.20
C LEU A 187 -14.97 13.15 -19.49
N ALA A 188 -14.17 12.08 -19.42
CA ALA A 188 -13.95 11.21 -20.57
C ALA A 188 -15.14 10.27 -20.81
N PHE A 189 -15.63 9.64 -19.75
CA PHE A 189 -16.86 8.82 -19.72
C PHE A 189 -17.26 8.55 -18.27
N GLU A 190 -18.53 8.22 -18.07
CA GLU A 190 -19.06 7.85 -16.75
C GLU A 190 -18.73 6.39 -16.42
N VAL A 191 -18.41 6.12 -15.15
CA VAL A 191 -18.23 4.79 -14.59
C VAL A 191 -19.24 4.58 -13.45
N GLN A 192 -19.75 3.37 -13.33
CA GLN A 192 -20.51 2.94 -12.16
C GLN A 192 -19.58 2.20 -11.19
N GLY A 193 -19.32 2.75 -10.00
CA GLY A 193 -18.31 2.25 -9.08
C GLY A 193 -16.88 2.71 -9.42
N LEU A 194 -15.90 1.87 -9.20
CA LEU A 194 -14.50 2.23 -9.45
C LEU A 194 -14.05 1.85 -10.85
N GLY A 195 -13.48 2.80 -11.55
CA GLY A 195 -12.90 2.59 -12.88
C GLY A 195 -12.00 3.76 -13.26
N GLY A 196 -11.39 3.65 -14.43
CA GLY A 196 -10.48 4.69 -14.90
C GLY A 196 -9.78 4.33 -16.20
N ILE A 197 -8.81 5.15 -16.55
CA ILE A 197 -7.91 4.95 -17.68
C ILE A 197 -6.58 4.46 -17.12
N ALA A 198 -6.12 3.31 -17.62
CA ALA A 198 -4.79 2.79 -17.33
C ALA A 198 -3.75 3.36 -18.30
N ASP A 199 -4.18 3.62 -19.55
CA ASP A 199 -3.30 4.08 -20.61
C ASP A 199 -4.10 4.83 -21.70
N LEU A 200 -3.46 5.82 -22.35
CA LEU A 200 -4.05 6.65 -23.39
C LEU A 200 -3.13 6.71 -24.62
N HIS A 201 -3.61 6.23 -25.77
CA HIS A 201 -2.89 6.27 -27.03
C HIS A 201 -3.80 6.86 -28.15
N GLY A 202 -3.52 8.09 -28.57
CA GLY A 202 -4.39 8.81 -29.49
C GLY A 202 -5.82 8.98 -28.96
N ASP A 203 -6.82 8.51 -29.68
CA ASP A 203 -8.23 8.51 -29.26
C ASP A 203 -8.63 7.24 -28.48
N HIS A 204 -7.71 6.30 -28.28
CA HIS A 204 -7.99 5.05 -27.58
C HIS A 204 -7.48 5.09 -26.14
N VAL A 205 -8.30 4.58 -25.24
CA VAL A 205 -7.96 4.39 -23.83
C VAL A 205 -8.03 2.91 -23.48
N LEU A 206 -7.09 2.47 -22.64
CA LEU A 206 -7.19 1.22 -21.91
C LEU A 206 -7.99 1.52 -20.64
N GLU A 207 -9.27 1.17 -20.67
CA GLU A 207 -10.21 1.35 -19.57
C GLU A 207 -10.16 0.15 -18.63
N TRP A 208 -10.18 0.40 -17.35
CA TRP A 208 -10.40 -0.63 -16.34
C TRP A 208 -11.67 -0.36 -15.54
N HIS A 209 -12.31 -1.43 -15.07
CA HIS A 209 -13.48 -1.37 -14.22
C HIS A 209 -13.39 -2.43 -13.13
N LEU A 210 -13.39 -1.99 -11.86
CA LEU A 210 -13.41 -2.86 -10.70
C LEU A 210 -14.86 -3.29 -10.43
N VAL A 211 -15.16 -4.56 -10.65
CA VAL A 211 -16.47 -5.13 -10.37
C VAL A 211 -16.64 -5.40 -8.89
N THR A 212 -15.65 -6.07 -8.29
CA THR A 212 -15.48 -6.29 -6.84
C THR A 212 -13.98 -6.39 -6.57
N ARG A 213 -13.57 -6.42 -5.31
CA ARG A 213 -12.20 -6.78 -4.96
C ARG A 213 -11.83 -8.10 -5.63
N GLY A 214 -10.63 -8.18 -6.19
CA GLY A 214 -10.17 -9.37 -6.92
C GLY A 214 -10.86 -9.62 -8.26
N ASN A 215 -11.68 -8.68 -8.78
CA ASN A 215 -12.42 -8.84 -10.04
C ASN A 215 -12.41 -7.55 -10.86
N VAL A 216 -11.56 -7.52 -11.91
CA VAL A 216 -11.35 -6.36 -12.78
C VAL A 216 -11.59 -6.72 -14.23
N ASN A 217 -12.40 -5.93 -14.92
CA ASN A 217 -12.55 -5.96 -16.37
C ASN A 217 -11.66 -4.89 -17.02
N ALA A 218 -10.97 -5.25 -18.12
CA ALA A 218 -10.25 -4.32 -18.97
C ALA A 218 -10.92 -4.19 -20.33
N TYR A 219 -10.95 -2.96 -20.86
CA TYR A 219 -11.55 -2.65 -22.16
C TYR A 219 -10.63 -1.72 -22.95
N ARG A 220 -10.68 -1.83 -24.29
CA ARG A 220 -10.25 -0.74 -25.16
C ARG A 220 -11.48 0.10 -25.51
N ARG A 221 -11.41 1.41 -25.28
CA ARG A 221 -12.45 2.36 -25.68
C ARG A 221 -11.90 3.39 -26.64
N ASN A 222 -12.65 3.71 -27.67
CA ASN A 222 -12.37 4.87 -28.52
C ASN A 222 -13.18 6.07 -28.01
N LEU A 223 -12.51 7.13 -27.58
CA LEU A 223 -13.14 8.32 -26.99
C LEU A 223 -13.97 9.12 -27.99
N ARG A 224 -13.64 9.06 -29.30
CA ARG A 224 -14.33 9.82 -30.33
C ARG A 224 -15.58 9.12 -30.82
N THR A 225 -15.55 7.81 -30.99
CA THR A 225 -16.67 7.02 -31.50
C THR A 225 -17.54 6.43 -30.40
N GLY A 226 -17.02 6.29 -29.18
CA GLY A 226 -17.65 5.59 -28.06
C GLY A 226 -17.57 4.06 -28.17
N GLU A 227 -16.95 3.52 -29.20
CA GLU A 227 -16.72 2.06 -29.32
C GLU A 227 -15.95 1.52 -28.13
N ARG A 228 -16.41 0.38 -27.61
CA ARG A 228 -15.84 -0.27 -26.42
C ARG A 228 -15.71 -1.77 -26.63
N VAL A 229 -14.51 -2.30 -26.53
CA VAL A 229 -14.17 -3.71 -26.73
C VAL A 229 -13.72 -4.31 -25.40
N LEU A 230 -14.39 -5.36 -24.92
CA LEU A 230 -13.96 -6.10 -23.73
C LEU A 230 -12.72 -6.94 -24.07
N LEU A 231 -11.61 -6.70 -23.34
CA LEU A 231 -10.34 -7.39 -23.53
C LEU A 231 -10.22 -8.64 -22.66
N THR A 232 -10.92 -8.66 -21.54
CA THR A 232 -10.77 -9.69 -20.50
C THR A 232 -12.10 -10.40 -20.20
N PRO A 233 -12.74 -11.06 -21.19
CA PRO A 233 -13.94 -11.85 -20.92
C PRO A 233 -13.58 -13.01 -19.99
N HIS A 234 -14.28 -13.16 -18.85
CA HIS A 234 -14.04 -14.22 -17.88
C HIS A 234 -15.29 -14.56 -17.07
N GLU A 235 -15.30 -15.77 -16.50
CA GLU A 235 -16.29 -16.21 -15.53
C GLU A 235 -15.66 -16.21 -14.14
N GLY A 236 -16.39 -15.70 -13.13
CA GLY A 236 -15.90 -15.56 -11.76
C GLY A 236 -14.83 -14.45 -11.60
N PRO A 237 -14.26 -14.31 -10.41
CA PRO A 237 -13.26 -13.28 -10.12
C PRO A 237 -11.96 -13.46 -10.90
N ALA A 238 -11.42 -12.39 -11.48
CA ALA A 238 -10.10 -12.34 -12.09
C ALA A 238 -9.55 -10.92 -12.08
N ASN A 239 -8.25 -10.80 -11.92
CA ASN A 239 -7.54 -9.54 -11.99
C ASN A 239 -6.84 -9.38 -13.34
N ALA A 240 -6.80 -8.14 -13.82
CA ALA A 240 -6.02 -7.74 -14.98
C ALA A 240 -5.53 -6.30 -14.83
N PHE A 241 -4.31 -6.04 -15.24
CA PHE A 241 -3.75 -4.69 -15.41
C PHE A 241 -2.90 -4.67 -16.67
N GLY A 242 -2.72 -3.50 -17.29
CA GLY A 242 -2.02 -3.50 -18.56
C GLY A 242 -1.64 -2.13 -19.09
N GLN A 243 -0.99 -2.16 -20.25
CA GLN A 243 -0.62 -0.99 -21.04
C GLN A 243 -0.74 -1.30 -22.54
N PHE A 244 -0.88 -0.26 -23.34
CA PHE A 244 -0.76 -0.42 -24.79
C PHE A 244 0.68 -0.77 -25.20
N GLY A 245 0.80 -1.44 -26.33
CA GLY A 245 2.07 -1.60 -27.02
C GLY A 245 2.47 -0.35 -27.80
N ALA A 246 3.18 -0.54 -28.92
CA ALA A 246 3.54 0.55 -29.82
C ALA A 246 2.33 1.17 -30.54
N ASP A 247 1.17 0.52 -30.49
CA ASP A 247 -0.11 0.96 -31.05
C ASP A 247 -1.25 0.60 -30.10
N ALA A 248 -2.45 1.14 -30.39
CA ALA A 248 -3.65 0.89 -29.58
C ALA A 248 -4.33 -0.47 -29.87
N ASP A 249 -3.84 -1.24 -30.81
CA ASP A 249 -4.39 -2.56 -31.18
C ASP A 249 -3.59 -3.70 -30.54
N THR A 250 -2.47 -3.38 -29.88
CA THR A 250 -1.67 -4.31 -29.09
C THR A 250 -1.73 -3.92 -27.62
N VAL A 251 -2.15 -4.85 -26.75
CA VAL A 251 -2.23 -4.64 -25.30
C VAL A 251 -1.42 -5.73 -24.57
N TYR A 252 -0.55 -5.32 -23.68
CA TYR A 252 0.15 -6.20 -22.75
C TYR A 252 -0.55 -6.20 -21.41
N LEU A 253 -0.70 -7.38 -20.82
CA LEU A 253 -1.46 -7.59 -19.58
C LEU A 253 -0.68 -8.44 -18.58
N GLY A 254 -0.74 -8.04 -17.29
CA GLY A 254 -0.67 -8.95 -16.18
C GLY A 254 -2.09 -9.44 -15.87
N HIS A 255 -2.33 -10.74 -15.82
CA HIS A 255 -3.69 -11.27 -15.58
C HIS A 255 -3.69 -12.67 -14.97
N ASN A 256 -4.82 -13.03 -14.35
CA ASN A 256 -5.12 -14.40 -13.91
C ASN A 256 -6.47 -14.93 -14.42
N LEU A 257 -6.89 -14.54 -15.62
CA LEU A 257 -8.12 -15.01 -16.27
C LEU A 257 -8.09 -16.54 -16.44
N GLY A 258 -9.01 -17.26 -15.76
CA GLY A 258 -9.04 -18.70 -15.77
C GLY A 258 -7.83 -19.38 -15.10
N LEU A 259 -6.97 -18.63 -14.42
CA LEU A 259 -5.74 -19.06 -13.78
C LEU A 259 -5.76 -18.77 -12.30
N ASP A 260 -4.88 -19.42 -11.54
CA ASP A 260 -4.68 -19.12 -10.12
C ASP A 260 -3.70 -17.94 -9.92
N ARG A 261 -2.56 -17.95 -10.63
CA ARG A 261 -1.49 -16.97 -10.50
C ARG A 261 -1.50 -15.95 -11.65
N MET A 262 -1.03 -14.74 -11.36
CA MET A 262 -0.84 -13.71 -12.37
C MET A 262 0.28 -14.09 -13.34
N GLU A 263 0.02 -13.96 -14.65
CA GLU A 263 0.99 -14.17 -15.72
C GLU A 263 1.07 -12.98 -16.66
N PHE A 264 2.13 -12.90 -17.47
CA PHE A 264 2.31 -11.87 -18.49
C PHE A 264 1.81 -12.38 -19.85
N ALA A 265 0.95 -11.58 -20.50
CA ALA A 265 0.33 -11.94 -21.78
C ALA A 265 0.19 -10.75 -22.73
N ARG A 266 -0.10 -11.05 -23.99
CA ARG A 266 -0.44 -10.08 -25.04
C ARG A 266 -1.81 -10.36 -25.60
N ILE A 267 -2.61 -9.32 -25.83
CA ILE A 267 -3.84 -9.31 -26.61
C ILE A 267 -3.61 -8.47 -27.87
N THR A 268 -4.14 -8.92 -29.02
CA THR A 268 -4.23 -8.12 -30.25
C THR A 268 -5.68 -7.88 -30.60
N ILE A 269 -5.97 -6.73 -31.19
CA ILE A 269 -7.32 -6.32 -31.57
C ILE A 269 -7.32 -6.16 -33.09
N ASP A 270 -8.19 -6.89 -33.79
CA ASP A 270 -8.36 -6.85 -35.24
C ASP A 270 -9.84 -6.60 -35.57
N ASP A 271 -10.11 -5.57 -36.37
CA ASP A 271 -11.48 -5.12 -36.71
C ASP A 271 -12.42 -5.00 -35.51
N GLY A 272 -11.91 -4.47 -34.37
CA GLY A 272 -12.71 -4.31 -33.15
C GLY A 272 -12.92 -5.62 -32.35
N VAL A 273 -12.26 -6.69 -32.69
CA VAL A 273 -12.34 -7.98 -31.99
C VAL A 273 -11.02 -8.28 -31.29
N ALA A 274 -11.08 -8.46 -29.97
CA ALA A 274 -9.91 -8.83 -29.18
C ALA A 274 -9.61 -10.34 -29.31
N SER A 275 -8.33 -10.67 -29.49
CA SER A 275 -7.87 -12.06 -29.39
C SER A 275 -7.92 -12.54 -27.93
N PRO A 276 -7.99 -13.85 -27.67
CA PRO A 276 -7.67 -14.37 -26.32
C PRO A 276 -6.26 -13.94 -25.88
N PRO A 277 -6.01 -13.80 -24.58
CA PRO A 277 -4.67 -13.53 -24.07
C PRO A 277 -3.67 -14.61 -24.49
N ARG A 278 -2.62 -14.19 -25.17
CA ARG A 278 -1.49 -15.08 -25.52
C ARG A 278 -0.43 -14.95 -24.42
N ARG A 279 -0.23 -16.00 -23.65
CA ARG A 279 0.82 -16.07 -22.62
C ARG A 279 2.20 -15.79 -23.23
N LEU A 280 2.95 -14.91 -22.61
CA LEU A 280 4.33 -14.60 -22.93
C LEU A 280 5.29 -15.10 -21.83
N ALA A 281 4.89 -14.96 -20.55
CA ALA A 281 5.67 -15.45 -19.42
C ALA A 281 4.76 -15.86 -18.25
N ALA A 282 5.14 -16.92 -17.55
CA ALA A 282 4.52 -17.39 -16.31
C ALA A 282 5.57 -18.09 -15.44
N ARG A 283 5.28 -18.21 -14.14
CA ARG A 283 6.10 -18.95 -13.15
C ARG A 283 5.21 -19.89 -12.33
N GLU A 284 5.77 -21.02 -11.90
CA GLU A 284 5.09 -21.95 -10.98
C GLU A 284 5.32 -21.57 -9.51
N ASP A 285 6.47 -20.97 -9.21
CA ASP A 285 6.94 -20.61 -7.87
C ASP A 285 6.61 -19.16 -7.47
N GLY A 286 6.01 -18.38 -8.37
CA GLY A 286 5.70 -16.98 -8.15
C GLY A 286 4.57 -16.47 -9.04
N GLU A 287 4.20 -15.21 -8.88
CA GLU A 287 3.23 -14.54 -9.74
C GLU A 287 3.73 -13.18 -10.20
N LEU A 288 3.27 -12.73 -11.36
CA LEU A 288 3.61 -11.42 -11.88
C LEU A 288 3.04 -10.33 -10.96
N GLU A 289 3.92 -9.50 -10.43
CA GLU A 289 3.53 -8.36 -9.59
C GLU A 289 3.45 -7.05 -10.39
N ASP A 290 4.39 -6.88 -11.35
CA ASP A 290 4.47 -5.68 -12.16
C ASP A 290 5.22 -5.94 -13.47
N PHE A 291 5.01 -5.08 -14.48
CA PHE A 291 5.81 -5.08 -15.69
C PHE A 291 5.87 -3.68 -16.34
N SER A 292 6.86 -3.46 -17.17
CA SER A 292 6.93 -2.31 -18.09
C SER A 292 7.37 -2.78 -19.48
N VAL A 293 6.74 -2.25 -20.52
CA VAL A 293 7.13 -2.48 -21.91
C VAL A 293 7.89 -1.26 -22.41
N SER A 294 9.00 -1.48 -23.14
CA SER A 294 9.77 -0.41 -23.77
C SER A 294 8.97 0.33 -24.84
N ASP A 295 9.25 1.62 -25.02
CA ASP A 295 8.54 2.48 -25.98
C ASP A 295 8.60 1.95 -27.42
N ASP A 296 9.69 1.28 -27.79
CA ASP A 296 9.85 0.65 -29.09
C ASP A 296 9.16 -0.72 -29.22
N GLY A 297 8.51 -1.19 -28.16
CA GLY A 297 7.76 -2.46 -28.11
C GLY A 297 8.63 -3.71 -28.22
N ARG A 298 9.96 -3.61 -27.98
CA ARG A 298 10.89 -4.75 -28.15
C ARG A 298 11.07 -5.58 -26.90
N HIS A 299 11.09 -4.92 -25.75
CA HIS A 299 11.41 -5.57 -24.49
C HIS A 299 10.37 -5.25 -23.44
N ALA A 300 10.22 -6.16 -22.46
CA ALA A 300 9.57 -5.85 -21.20
C ALA A 300 10.48 -6.25 -20.03
N LEU A 301 10.37 -5.47 -18.95
CA LEU A 301 10.91 -5.80 -17.64
C LEU A 301 9.76 -6.34 -16.80
N LEU A 302 9.90 -7.55 -16.29
CA LEU A 302 8.92 -8.23 -15.44
C LEU A 302 9.41 -8.27 -14.01
N VAL A 303 8.52 -7.98 -13.07
CA VAL A 303 8.74 -8.11 -11.63
C VAL A 303 7.89 -9.26 -11.11
N TRP A 304 8.55 -10.29 -10.64
CA TRP A 304 7.91 -11.47 -10.07
C TRP A 304 7.91 -11.42 -8.56
N ASN A 305 6.79 -11.71 -7.95
CA ASN A 305 6.69 -11.97 -6.51
C ASN A 305 6.93 -13.46 -6.27
N VAL A 306 8.03 -13.75 -5.59
CA VAL A 306 8.42 -15.11 -5.22
C VAL A 306 8.50 -15.21 -3.72
N ALA A 307 7.48 -15.77 -3.10
CA ALA A 307 7.36 -15.91 -1.65
C ALA A 307 7.59 -14.58 -0.88
N GLY A 308 7.10 -13.46 -1.42
CA GLY A 308 7.21 -12.13 -0.80
C GLY A 308 8.53 -11.40 -1.06
N ARG A 309 9.36 -11.88 -2.00
CA ARG A 309 10.53 -11.16 -2.54
C ARG A 309 10.36 -10.92 -4.02
N ASN A 310 11.03 -9.91 -4.56
CA ASN A 310 10.96 -9.63 -5.98
C ASN A 310 12.16 -10.20 -6.72
N GLU A 311 11.87 -10.86 -7.85
CA GLU A 311 12.84 -11.27 -8.84
C GLU A 311 12.53 -10.58 -10.17
N LEU A 312 13.58 -10.20 -10.89
CA LEU A 312 13.48 -9.45 -12.14
C LEU A 312 13.82 -10.33 -13.34
N GLU A 313 13.06 -10.15 -14.42
CA GLU A 313 13.27 -10.86 -15.67
C GLU A 313 13.04 -9.92 -16.85
N ARG A 314 13.91 -9.99 -17.85
CA ARG A 314 13.71 -9.33 -19.14
C ARG A 314 13.12 -10.32 -20.13
N ILE A 315 12.20 -9.85 -20.96
CA ILE A 315 11.69 -10.62 -22.11
C ILE A 315 11.85 -9.82 -23.39
N ASP A 316 12.34 -10.47 -24.46
CA ASP A 316 12.27 -9.97 -25.84
C ASP A 316 10.88 -10.32 -26.41
N LEU A 317 10.09 -9.30 -26.72
CA LEU A 317 8.68 -9.44 -27.10
C LEU A 317 8.48 -9.99 -28.51
N ALA A 318 9.52 -9.98 -29.37
CA ALA A 318 9.45 -10.53 -30.71
C ALA A 318 9.77 -12.02 -30.72
N SER A 319 10.87 -12.43 -30.08
CA SER A 319 11.29 -13.82 -30.00
C SER A 319 10.61 -14.62 -28.89
N GLY A 320 10.20 -13.94 -27.81
CA GLY A 320 9.72 -14.55 -26.58
C GLY A 320 10.89 -15.04 -25.69
N GLU A 321 12.12 -14.70 -25.99
CA GLU A 321 13.28 -15.07 -25.18
C GLU A 321 13.23 -14.38 -23.81
N ARG A 322 13.35 -15.17 -22.75
CA ARG A 322 13.30 -14.74 -21.36
C ARG A 322 14.70 -14.82 -20.76
N THR A 323 15.13 -13.74 -20.12
CA THR A 323 16.43 -13.65 -19.47
C THR A 323 16.25 -13.25 -18.01
N PRO A 324 16.44 -14.16 -17.04
CA PRO A 324 16.48 -13.80 -15.63
C PRO A 324 17.59 -12.78 -15.39
N LEU A 325 17.28 -11.74 -14.64
CA LEU A 325 18.24 -10.72 -14.26
C LEU A 325 18.92 -11.10 -12.93
N PRO A 326 20.16 -10.66 -12.68
CA PRO A 326 20.82 -10.90 -11.40
C PRO A 326 20.00 -10.37 -10.23
N ALA A 327 20.17 -10.98 -9.06
CA ALA A 327 19.49 -10.55 -7.84
C ALA A 327 19.72 -9.05 -7.60
N ALA A 328 18.63 -8.34 -7.31
CA ALA A 328 18.68 -6.92 -6.99
C ALA A 328 19.43 -6.68 -5.66
N PRO A 329 20.03 -5.48 -5.47
CA PRO A 329 20.72 -5.11 -4.22
C PRO A 329 19.86 -5.13 -2.96
N ALA A 330 18.53 -5.21 -3.09
CA ALA A 330 17.59 -5.36 -1.99
C ALA A 330 16.40 -6.22 -2.43
N GLU A 331 15.60 -6.70 -1.46
CA GLU A 331 14.61 -7.76 -1.65
C GLU A 331 13.36 -7.32 -2.41
N LEU A 332 13.03 -6.02 -2.39
CA LEU A 332 11.77 -5.48 -2.89
C LEU A 332 11.98 -4.41 -3.94
N VAL A 333 11.13 -4.43 -4.96
CA VAL A 333 11.04 -3.42 -6.01
C VAL A 333 9.78 -2.58 -5.77
N TYR A 334 9.93 -1.41 -5.17
CA TYR A 334 8.79 -0.51 -4.91
C TYR A 334 8.30 0.24 -6.15
N SER A 335 9.16 0.45 -7.11
CA SER A 335 8.80 1.00 -8.42
C SER A 335 9.86 0.66 -9.45
N GLN A 336 9.44 0.60 -10.69
CA GLN A 336 10.29 0.47 -11.86
C GLN A 336 9.86 1.46 -12.95
N HIS A 337 10.77 1.88 -13.81
CA HIS A 337 10.45 2.64 -15.02
C HIS A 337 11.56 2.47 -16.05
N LEU A 338 11.20 2.06 -17.26
CA LEU A 338 12.15 1.91 -18.36
C LEU A 338 12.60 3.28 -18.87
N ALA A 339 13.87 3.39 -19.19
CA ALA A 339 14.39 4.56 -19.89
C ALA A 339 13.91 4.58 -21.36
N PRO A 340 13.83 5.76 -22.00
CA PRO A 340 13.47 5.86 -23.42
C PRO A 340 14.39 5.10 -24.37
N ASN A 341 15.61 4.73 -23.91
CA ASN A 341 16.54 3.89 -24.69
C ASN A 341 16.14 2.40 -24.73
N GLY A 342 15.12 1.98 -23.99
CA GLY A 342 14.62 0.60 -23.90
C GLY A 342 15.60 -0.40 -23.25
N ARG A 343 16.77 0.04 -22.78
CA ARG A 343 17.83 -0.80 -22.19
C ARG A 343 17.96 -0.63 -20.69
N ASP A 344 17.86 0.60 -20.23
CA ASP A 344 18.04 0.92 -18.82
C ASP A 344 16.68 0.99 -18.12
N ALA A 345 16.64 0.65 -16.82
CA ALA A 345 15.50 0.86 -15.96
C ALA A 345 15.92 1.58 -14.68
N VAL A 346 15.11 2.52 -14.18
CA VAL A 346 15.27 3.03 -12.83
C VAL A 346 14.35 2.24 -11.89
N LEU A 347 14.92 1.80 -10.78
CA LEU A 347 14.26 0.99 -9.77
C LEU A 347 14.33 1.71 -8.41
N SER A 348 13.24 1.65 -7.64
CA SER A 348 13.28 1.93 -6.20
C SER A 348 13.39 0.60 -5.48
N LEU A 349 14.53 0.33 -4.87
CA LEU A 349 14.81 -0.92 -4.17
C LEU A 349 14.82 -0.71 -2.67
N ALA A 350 14.20 -1.62 -1.92
CA ALA A 350 14.14 -1.62 -0.46
C ALA A 350 14.23 -3.03 0.10
N GLY A 351 14.48 -3.15 1.40
CA GLY A 351 14.46 -4.43 2.11
C GLY A 351 14.43 -4.20 3.61
N ALA A 352 14.34 -5.27 4.39
CA ALA A 352 14.17 -5.16 5.85
C ALA A 352 15.28 -4.36 6.55
N THR A 353 16.50 -4.39 6.01
CA THR A 353 17.66 -3.66 6.53
C THR A 353 18.14 -2.55 5.59
N SER A 354 17.42 -2.31 4.49
CA SER A 354 17.77 -1.34 3.46
C SER A 354 16.60 -0.38 3.23
N PRO A 355 16.71 0.88 3.68
CA PRO A 355 15.77 1.93 3.29
C PRO A 355 15.72 2.06 1.76
N ALA A 356 14.59 2.52 1.23
CA ALA A 356 14.42 2.64 -0.20
C ALA A 356 15.42 3.64 -0.81
N ASP A 357 16.12 3.20 -1.86
CA ASP A 357 16.99 4.02 -2.67
C ASP A 357 16.82 3.71 -4.16
N LEU A 358 17.26 4.64 -5.02
CA LEU A 358 17.16 4.50 -6.45
C LEU A 358 18.40 3.81 -7.03
N TYR A 359 18.14 2.90 -7.96
CA TYR A 359 19.16 2.20 -8.74
C TYR A 359 18.83 2.28 -10.22
N VAL A 360 19.83 2.39 -11.05
CA VAL A 360 19.72 2.21 -12.50
C VAL A 360 20.21 0.81 -12.83
N LEU A 361 19.36 0.03 -13.46
CA LEU A 361 19.64 -1.30 -13.99
C LEU A 361 19.95 -1.19 -15.47
N ASP A 362 21.13 -1.63 -15.91
CA ASP A 362 21.43 -1.95 -17.31
C ASP A 362 20.95 -3.40 -17.56
N MET A 363 19.84 -3.56 -18.29
CA MET A 363 19.24 -4.88 -18.53
C MET A 363 20.04 -5.78 -19.48
N ASP A 364 20.91 -5.21 -20.31
CA ASP A 364 21.79 -5.98 -21.19
C ASP A 364 23.01 -6.53 -20.44
N ALA A 365 23.62 -5.68 -19.59
CA ALA A 365 24.77 -6.06 -18.78
C ALA A 365 24.37 -6.80 -17.48
N GLY A 366 23.12 -6.71 -17.05
CA GLY A 366 22.66 -7.22 -15.77
C GLY A 366 23.32 -6.53 -14.58
N THR A 367 23.61 -5.24 -14.66
CA THR A 367 24.32 -4.51 -13.61
C THR A 367 23.48 -3.40 -12.99
N TYR A 368 23.63 -3.22 -11.66
CA TYR A 368 22.94 -2.20 -10.90
C TYR A 368 23.90 -1.09 -10.51
N ARG A 369 23.55 0.16 -10.80
CA ARG A 369 24.25 1.36 -10.36
C ARG A 369 23.38 2.14 -9.39
N ARG A 370 23.80 2.25 -8.13
CA ARG A 370 23.07 3.06 -7.13
C ARG A 370 23.11 4.54 -7.52
N LEU A 371 21.95 5.19 -7.53
CA LEU A 371 21.76 6.59 -7.92
C LEU A 371 21.62 7.53 -6.72
N THR A 372 20.97 7.09 -5.65
CA THR A 372 20.77 7.88 -4.44
C THR A 372 21.38 7.20 -3.22
N TRP A 373 21.75 8.01 -2.22
CA TRP A 373 22.23 7.59 -0.92
C TRP A 373 21.40 8.31 0.14
N SER A 374 20.26 7.72 0.50
CA SER A 374 19.39 8.29 1.51
C SER A 374 20.10 8.36 2.87
N PRO A 375 19.99 9.46 3.62
CA PRO A 375 20.66 9.61 4.90
C PRO A 375 20.05 8.64 5.93
N HIS A 376 20.91 8.04 6.74
CA HIS A 376 20.46 7.08 7.77
C HIS A 376 20.15 7.75 9.12
N ALA A 377 20.30 9.06 9.23
CA ALA A 377 19.96 9.85 10.43
C ALA A 377 20.60 9.33 11.75
N GLY A 378 21.74 8.63 11.64
CA GLY A 378 22.43 8.02 12.78
C GLY A 378 22.03 6.56 13.06
N VAL A 379 21.16 5.96 12.26
CA VAL A 379 20.85 4.53 12.33
C VAL A 379 22.00 3.71 11.75
N ASP A 380 22.51 2.76 12.51
CA ASP A 380 23.44 1.74 12.01
C ASP A 380 22.63 0.64 11.30
N LEU A 381 22.62 0.67 9.97
CA LEU A 381 21.91 -0.34 9.17
C LEU A 381 22.46 -1.76 9.39
N GLY A 382 23.75 -1.91 9.75
CA GLY A 382 24.35 -3.21 10.07
C GLY A 382 23.85 -3.79 11.40
N ALA A 383 23.23 -2.97 12.24
CA ALA A 383 22.60 -3.41 13.49
C ALA A 383 21.16 -3.89 13.30
N LEU A 384 20.52 -3.56 12.17
CA LEU A 384 19.14 -3.95 11.88
C LEU A 384 19.01 -5.46 11.70
N VAL A 385 17.81 -5.96 11.93
CA VAL A 385 17.49 -7.39 11.88
C VAL A 385 16.79 -7.69 10.56
N ALA A 386 17.36 -8.61 9.78
CA ALA A 386 16.69 -9.20 8.62
C ALA A 386 15.83 -10.40 9.07
N PRO A 387 14.66 -10.62 8.46
CA PRO A 387 13.80 -11.74 8.82
C PRO A 387 14.16 -13.03 8.10
N GLU A 388 13.69 -14.14 8.67
CA GLU A 388 13.62 -15.44 8.02
C GLU A 388 12.18 -15.76 7.62
N LEU A 389 11.99 -16.31 6.42
CA LEU A 389 10.70 -16.87 6.02
C LEU A 389 10.49 -18.20 6.75
N ARG A 390 9.37 -18.32 7.43
CA ARG A 390 8.94 -19.56 8.12
C ARG A 390 7.64 -20.06 7.51
N THR A 391 7.47 -21.37 7.42
CA THR A 391 6.21 -22.00 7.08
C THR A 391 5.62 -22.65 8.33
N PHE A 392 4.30 -22.67 8.42
CA PHE A 392 3.56 -23.29 9.52
C PHE A 392 2.20 -23.80 9.03
N ALA A 393 1.57 -24.66 9.83
CA ALA A 393 0.24 -25.16 9.53
C ALA A 393 -0.83 -24.21 10.06
N GLY A 394 -1.77 -23.82 9.23
CA GLY A 394 -3.02 -23.22 9.64
C GLY A 394 -3.88 -24.17 10.50
N HIS A 395 -5.00 -23.69 11.01
CA HIS A 395 -5.85 -24.47 11.94
C HIS A 395 -6.37 -25.81 11.35
N ASP A 396 -6.43 -25.93 10.03
CA ASP A 396 -6.91 -27.11 9.27
C ASP A 396 -5.77 -27.83 8.51
N GLY A 397 -4.52 -27.43 8.75
CA GLY A 397 -3.34 -28.00 8.11
C GLY A 397 -2.96 -27.32 6.80
N LEU A 398 -3.64 -26.23 6.37
CA LEU A 398 -3.21 -25.41 5.25
C LEU A 398 -1.79 -24.88 5.52
N GLU A 399 -0.89 -25.03 4.54
CA GLU A 399 0.44 -24.42 4.64
C GLU A 399 0.34 -22.88 4.54
N LEU A 400 0.82 -22.21 5.56
CA LEU A 400 0.92 -20.77 5.68
C LEU A 400 2.38 -20.37 5.81
N SER A 401 2.69 -19.10 5.59
CA SER A 401 4.04 -18.57 5.78
C SER A 401 4.03 -17.27 6.58
N GLY A 402 5.19 -16.86 7.07
CA GLY A 402 5.37 -15.61 7.77
C GLY A 402 6.84 -15.25 7.92
N TRP A 403 7.10 -13.96 8.11
CA TRP A 403 8.43 -13.43 8.31
C TRP A 403 8.73 -13.34 9.80
N LEU A 404 9.75 -14.07 10.26
CA LEU A 404 10.21 -14.09 11.65
C LEU A 404 11.45 -13.22 11.80
N TYR A 405 11.35 -12.19 12.64
CA TYR A 405 12.43 -11.31 13.03
C TYR A 405 12.85 -11.64 14.46
N LEU A 406 14.10 -12.06 14.68
CA LEU A 406 14.63 -12.37 16.00
C LEU A 406 15.69 -11.35 16.40
N PRO A 407 15.60 -10.72 17.59
CA PRO A 407 16.70 -9.93 18.15
C PRO A 407 18.02 -10.71 18.16
N LYS A 408 19.18 -10.04 18.02
CA LYS A 408 20.49 -10.70 17.92
C LYS A 408 20.78 -11.65 19.09
N ASP A 409 20.39 -11.26 20.30
CA ASP A 409 20.63 -12.04 21.54
C ASP A 409 19.32 -12.59 22.11
N PHE A 410 18.39 -12.97 21.24
CA PHE A 410 17.06 -13.45 21.64
C PHE A 410 17.15 -14.74 22.45
N ALA A 411 16.68 -14.68 23.71
CA ALA A 411 16.59 -15.85 24.58
C ALA A 411 15.20 -16.51 24.42
N ALA A 412 15.15 -17.59 23.65
CA ALA A 412 13.92 -18.35 23.45
C ALA A 412 13.68 -19.35 24.61
N PRO A 413 12.40 -19.59 25.03
CA PRO A 413 11.23 -18.86 24.60
C PRO A 413 11.16 -17.44 25.19
N GLY A 414 10.84 -16.45 24.34
CA GLY A 414 10.86 -15.05 24.72
C GLY A 414 9.61 -14.27 24.28
N PRO A 415 9.58 -12.94 24.47
CA PRO A 415 8.48 -12.09 24.05
C PRO A 415 8.42 -11.98 22.54
N VAL A 416 7.24 -12.21 21.97
CA VAL A 416 7.00 -12.09 20.51
C VAL A 416 5.74 -11.29 20.27
N VAL A 417 5.80 -10.33 19.35
CA VAL A 417 4.63 -9.63 18.83
C VAL A 417 4.28 -10.20 17.46
N LEU A 418 3.05 -10.71 17.31
CA LEU A 418 2.49 -11.07 16.02
C LEU A 418 1.94 -9.80 15.37
N SER A 419 2.35 -9.52 14.13
CA SER A 419 1.91 -8.34 13.38
C SER A 419 1.18 -8.75 12.11
N PHE A 420 -0.08 -8.37 11.97
CA PHE A 420 -0.91 -8.69 10.83
C PHE A 420 -1.04 -7.49 9.90
N HIS A 421 -0.85 -7.75 8.58
CA HIS A 421 -0.97 -6.72 7.55
C HIS A 421 -2.42 -6.27 7.34
N GLY A 422 -2.58 -5.12 6.68
CA GLY A 422 -3.87 -4.62 6.21
C GLY A 422 -4.30 -5.25 4.88
N GLY A 423 -5.48 -4.93 4.43
CA GLY A 423 -6.05 -5.40 3.18
C GLY A 423 -7.50 -5.84 3.34
N PRO A 424 -7.81 -7.15 3.38
CA PRO A 424 -6.99 -8.34 3.66
C PRO A 424 -6.05 -8.80 2.55
N GLU A 425 -6.31 -8.42 1.30
CA GLU A 425 -5.52 -8.81 0.14
C GLU A 425 -4.12 -8.14 0.11
N GLY A 426 -3.52 -7.91 1.27
CA GLY A 426 -2.13 -7.50 1.43
C GLY A 426 -1.18 -8.70 1.52
N GLN A 427 0.10 -8.42 1.67
CA GLN A 427 1.14 -9.41 1.93
C GLN A 427 2.21 -8.81 2.84
N GLU A 428 2.58 -9.54 3.89
CA GLU A 428 3.82 -9.24 4.60
C GLU A 428 5.01 -9.62 3.75
N GLN A 429 5.91 -8.68 3.59
CA GLN A 429 7.14 -8.77 2.83
C GLN A 429 8.30 -8.24 3.68
N PRO A 430 9.57 -8.59 3.38
CA PRO A 430 10.73 -8.12 4.15
C PRO A 430 11.04 -6.64 3.87
N ALA A 431 10.12 -5.75 4.24
CA ALA A 431 10.22 -4.31 4.06
C ALA A 431 10.97 -3.62 5.20
N PHE A 432 11.46 -2.39 4.97
CA PHE A 432 12.04 -1.55 6.02
C PHE A 432 10.93 -1.06 6.98
N ARG A 433 10.89 -1.61 8.18
CA ARG A 433 9.87 -1.36 9.20
C ARG A 433 10.49 -0.79 10.47
N SER A 434 10.38 0.53 10.65
CA SER A 434 10.92 1.22 11.83
C SER A 434 10.28 0.76 13.15
N ASP A 435 9.00 0.44 13.13
CA ASP A 435 8.24 -0.09 14.25
C ASP A 435 8.74 -1.50 14.67
N TYR A 436 9.00 -2.39 13.70
CA TYR A 436 9.57 -3.71 13.98
C TYR A 436 10.97 -3.58 14.56
N GLN A 437 11.82 -2.76 13.95
CA GLN A 437 13.19 -2.56 14.42
C GLN A 437 13.23 -1.94 15.84
N ALA A 438 12.25 -1.12 16.20
CA ALA A 438 12.13 -0.58 17.56
C ALA A 438 11.78 -1.69 18.57
N LEU A 439 10.87 -2.61 18.25
CA LEU A 439 10.57 -3.78 19.08
C LEU A 439 11.80 -4.68 19.24
N LEU A 440 12.48 -4.99 18.12
CA LEU A 440 13.67 -5.85 18.08
C LEU A 440 14.83 -5.29 18.91
N ALA A 441 15.06 -3.97 18.83
CA ALA A 441 16.08 -3.29 19.64
C ALA A 441 15.78 -3.31 21.15
N ASN A 442 14.53 -3.61 21.51
CA ASN A 442 14.08 -3.80 22.89
C ASN A 442 13.89 -5.28 23.27
N GLY A 443 14.50 -6.20 22.53
CA GLY A 443 14.48 -7.64 22.85
C GLY A 443 13.15 -8.35 22.57
N ILE A 444 12.23 -7.71 21.85
CA ILE A 444 10.93 -8.27 21.46
C ILE A 444 11.02 -8.76 20.02
N ALA A 445 10.82 -10.06 19.80
CA ALA A 445 10.76 -10.63 18.47
C ALA A 445 9.45 -10.22 17.74
N VAL A 446 9.47 -10.25 16.40
CA VAL A 446 8.29 -9.98 15.60
C VAL A 446 8.03 -11.16 14.67
N PHE A 447 6.81 -11.63 14.62
CA PHE A 447 6.35 -12.58 13.62
C PHE A 447 5.23 -11.94 12.79
N ALA A 448 5.46 -11.85 11.49
CA ALA A 448 4.55 -11.22 10.53
C ALA A 448 4.00 -12.28 9.57
N PRO A 449 2.86 -12.94 9.92
CA PRO A 449 2.30 -14.04 9.13
C PRO A 449 1.49 -13.53 7.93
N ASN A 450 1.52 -14.34 6.85
CA ASN A 450 0.59 -14.28 5.73
C ASN A 450 -0.45 -15.40 5.92
N ILE A 451 -1.59 -15.08 6.51
CA ILE A 451 -2.71 -16.01 6.70
C ILE A 451 -3.52 -16.12 5.41
N ARG A 452 -4.47 -17.10 5.31
CA ARG A 452 -5.37 -17.17 4.15
C ARG A 452 -6.06 -15.81 3.93
N GLY A 453 -6.25 -15.43 2.66
CA GLY A 453 -6.69 -14.09 2.26
C GLY A 453 -5.55 -13.18 1.78
N SER A 454 -4.29 -13.48 2.17
CA SER A 454 -3.12 -12.71 1.72
C SER A 454 -2.89 -12.86 0.21
N SER A 455 -2.42 -11.78 -0.44
CA SER A 455 -1.98 -11.77 -1.84
C SER A 455 -0.57 -12.39 -2.01
N GLY A 456 -0.16 -12.62 -3.26
CA GLY A 456 1.16 -13.17 -3.59
C GLY A 456 1.23 -14.70 -3.56
N PHE A 457 0.10 -15.38 -3.30
CA PHE A 457 0.01 -16.85 -3.21
C PHE A 457 -1.02 -17.43 -4.20
N GLY A 458 -1.46 -16.64 -5.17
CA GLY A 458 -2.48 -16.96 -6.13
C GLY A 458 -3.90 -16.60 -5.68
N LYS A 459 -4.80 -16.50 -6.67
CA LYS A 459 -6.18 -16.05 -6.50
C LYS A 459 -6.98 -16.94 -5.53
N ARG A 460 -6.78 -18.25 -5.60
CA ARG A 460 -7.48 -19.21 -4.72
C ARG A 460 -7.15 -18.95 -3.26
N PHE A 461 -5.86 -18.77 -2.93
CA PHE A 461 -5.43 -18.47 -1.56
C PHE A 461 -5.97 -17.11 -1.09
N MET A 462 -5.90 -16.09 -1.95
CA MET A 462 -6.40 -14.74 -1.69
C MET A 462 -7.90 -14.71 -1.39
N SER A 463 -8.70 -15.57 -2.03
CA SER A 463 -10.17 -15.59 -1.83
C SER A 463 -10.64 -16.56 -0.73
N MET A 464 -9.72 -17.27 -0.05
CA MET A 464 -10.09 -18.27 0.97
C MET A 464 -10.73 -17.67 2.23
N ASP A 465 -10.57 -16.39 2.46
CA ASP A 465 -11.11 -15.69 3.61
C ASP A 465 -12.38 -14.87 3.29
N ASN A 466 -12.90 -14.94 2.07
CA ASN A 466 -14.11 -14.22 1.69
C ASN A 466 -15.34 -14.76 2.42
N HIS A 467 -16.22 -13.86 2.86
CA HIS A 467 -17.48 -14.14 3.54
C HIS A 467 -17.29 -15.11 4.74
N GLU A 468 -17.93 -16.29 4.72
CA GLU A 468 -17.83 -17.31 5.76
C GLU A 468 -16.40 -17.87 5.93
N GLY A 469 -15.58 -17.84 4.87
CA GLY A 469 -14.15 -18.20 4.92
C GLY A 469 -13.35 -17.35 5.91
N ARG A 470 -13.85 -16.17 6.27
CA ARG A 470 -13.26 -15.29 7.28
C ARG A 470 -13.15 -15.94 8.66
N PHE A 471 -14.05 -16.84 9.01
CA PHE A 471 -13.93 -17.59 10.26
C PHE A 471 -12.70 -18.51 10.28
N ASP A 472 -12.31 -19.05 9.12
CA ASP A 472 -11.09 -19.86 9.00
C ASP A 472 -9.83 -19.00 9.04
N ALA A 473 -9.82 -17.83 8.38
CA ALA A 473 -8.76 -16.85 8.51
C ALA A 473 -8.58 -16.38 9.97
N ASN A 474 -9.67 -16.17 10.68
CA ASN A 474 -9.62 -15.80 12.10
C ASN A 474 -8.98 -16.91 12.96
N ARG A 475 -9.18 -18.18 12.65
CA ARG A 475 -8.53 -19.31 13.35
C ARG A 475 -7.03 -19.41 13.03
N ASP A 476 -6.61 -18.97 11.84
CA ASP A 476 -5.18 -18.93 11.48
C ASP A 476 -4.40 -17.95 12.35
N ILE A 477 -5.04 -16.90 12.91
CA ILE A 477 -4.43 -16.00 13.91
C ILE A 477 -3.95 -16.80 15.12
N LYS A 478 -4.80 -17.69 15.63
CA LYS A 478 -4.46 -18.57 16.77
C LYS A 478 -3.40 -19.59 16.37
N ALA A 479 -3.52 -20.18 15.17
CA ALA A 479 -2.53 -21.13 14.66
C ALA A 479 -1.12 -20.52 14.55
N ALA A 480 -1.01 -19.26 14.14
CA ALA A 480 0.26 -18.54 14.11
C ALA A 480 0.86 -18.35 15.51
N ALA A 481 0.04 -18.06 16.52
CA ALA A 481 0.49 -17.97 17.91
C ALA A 481 0.92 -19.34 18.45
N ASP A 482 0.13 -20.39 18.19
CA ASP A 482 0.44 -21.75 18.62
C ASP A 482 1.73 -22.28 18.00
N PHE A 483 1.99 -21.96 16.72
CA PHE A 483 3.24 -22.29 16.04
C PHE A 483 4.45 -21.74 16.80
N LEU A 484 4.44 -20.46 17.18
CA LEU A 484 5.57 -19.84 17.91
C LEU A 484 5.82 -20.50 19.25
N VAL A 485 4.77 -20.90 19.96
CA VAL A 485 4.89 -21.60 21.24
C VAL A 485 5.40 -23.03 21.05
N ALA A 486 4.86 -23.75 20.06
CA ALA A 486 5.25 -25.13 19.77
C ALA A 486 6.71 -25.24 19.32
N GLU A 487 7.21 -24.27 18.55
CA GLU A 487 8.61 -24.19 18.13
C GLU A 487 9.55 -23.72 19.25
N GLY A 488 9.01 -23.38 20.43
CA GLY A 488 9.80 -22.87 21.55
C GLY A 488 10.39 -21.47 21.32
N ILE A 489 9.85 -20.72 20.36
CA ILE A 489 10.27 -19.35 20.04
C ILE A 489 9.58 -18.36 21.00
N GLY A 490 8.25 -18.42 21.08
CA GLY A 490 7.42 -17.54 21.89
C GLY A 490 7.09 -18.13 23.25
N ASP A 491 7.24 -17.30 24.29
CA ASP A 491 6.68 -17.62 25.61
C ASP A 491 5.16 -17.41 25.57
N ALA A 492 4.38 -18.44 25.85
CA ALA A 492 2.92 -18.40 25.81
C ALA A 492 2.28 -17.31 26.69
N LYS A 493 3.01 -16.78 27.69
CA LYS A 493 2.58 -15.69 28.55
C LYS A 493 3.05 -14.32 28.11
N ARG A 494 3.86 -14.25 27.05
CA ARG A 494 4.53 -13.05 26.58
C ARG A 494 4.34 -12.86 25.06
N LEU A 495 3.15 -13.27 24.55
CA LEU A 495 2.75 -13.00 23.19
C LEU A 495 1.96 -11.68 23.12
N GLY A 496 2.34 -10.80 22.20
CA GLY A 496 1.58 -9.62 21.83
C GLY A 496 0.96 -9.77 20.44
N ILE A 497 -0.05 -8.96 20.13
CA ILE A 497 -0.66 -8.89 18.80
C ILE A 497 -0.85 -7.44 18.37
N THR A 498 -0.57 -7.14 17.10
CA THR A 498 -0.78 -5.81 16.51
C THR A 498 -1.12 -5.91 15.04
N GLY A 499 -1.64 -4.84 14.48
CA GLY A 499 -1.86 -4.67 13.07
C GLY A 499 -2.65 -3.41 12.76
N GLY A 500 -2.58 -2.96 11.52
CA GLY A 500 -3.30 -1.79 11.03
C GLY A 500 -4.41 -2.16 10.06
N SER A 501 -5.51 -1.37 10.04
CA SER A 501 -6.63 -1.59 9.12
C SER A 501 -7.24 -2.99 9.31
N TYR A 502 -7.22 -3.85 8.30
CA TYR A 502 -7.60 -5.26 8.47
C TYR A 502 -6.73 -5.98 9.53
N GLY A 503 -5.44 -5.67 9.63
CA GLY A 503 -4.60 -6.18 10.72
C GLY A 503 -5.07 -5.74 12.11
N GLY A 504 -5.69 -4.56 12.22
CA GLY A 504 -6.37 -4.10 13.43
C GLY A 504 -7.65 -4.91 13.71
N TYR A 505 -8.40 -5.29 12.68
CA TYR A 505 -9.49 -6.28 12.79
C TYR A 505 -8.94 -7.62 13.33
N ALA A 506 -7.87 -8.15 12.74
CA ALA A 506 -7.22 -9.38 13.19
C ALA A 506 -6.76 -9.27 14.66
N THR A 507 -6.23 -8.10 15.06
CA THR A 507 -5.87 -7.81 16.46
C THR A 507 -7.08 -7.94 17.38
N MET A 508 -8.21 -7.34 17.01
CA MET A 508 -9.43 -7.42 17.83
C MET A 508 -10.02 -8.82 17.86
N VAL A 509 -10.00 -9.56 16.73
CA VAL A 509 -10.35 -10.99 16.71
C VAL A 509 -9.47 -11.79 17.65
N GLY A 510 -8.16 -11.55 17.64
CA GLY A 510 -7.20 -12.22 18.52
C GLY A 510 -7.58 -12.11 20.00
N VAL A 511 -8.04 -10.94 20.44
CA VAL A 511 -8.40 -10.71 21.86
C VAL A 511 -9.87 -11.01 22.20
N THR A 512 -10.77 -11.12 21.21
CA THR A 512 -12.17 -11.45 21.43
C THR A 512 -12.48 -12.94 21.26
N ASP A 513 -11.90 -13.57 20.24
CA ASP A 513 -12.18 -14.99 19.96
C ASP A 513 -11.17 -15.90 20.69
N PHE A 514 -10.00 -15.39 21.06
CA PHE A 514 -8.92 -16.12 21.76
C PHE A 514 -8.38 -15.34 22.98
N PRO A 515 -9.23 -14.98 23.97
CA PRO A 515 -8.93 -14.01 25.03
C PRO A 515 -7.71 -14.36 25.90
N ASP A 516 -7.32 -15.64 26.00
CA ASP A 516 -6.21 -16.10 26.82
C ASP A 516 -4.89 -16.28 26.04
N THR A 517 -4.86 -15.87 24.76
CA THR A 517 -3.70 -16.11 23.89
C THR A 517 -2.67 -14.99 23.98
N PHE A 518 -3.11 -13.74 24.08
CA PHE A 518 -2.25 -12.57 24.00
C PHE A 518 -2.19 -11.80 25.33
N ALA A 519 -0.99 -11.48 25.78
CA ALA A 519 -0.74 -10.70 27.00
C ALA A 519 -0.96 -9.19 26.77
N ALA A 520 -0.84 -8.72 25.53
CA ALA A 520 -1.04 -7.33 25.15
C ALA A 520 -1.50 -7.21 23.69
N ALA A 521 -2.26 -6.18 23.36
CA ALA A 521 -2.73 -5.94 22.00
C ALA A 521 -2.64 -4.46 21.61
N ALA A 522 -2.23 -4.16 20.37
CA ALA A 522 -2.21 -2.80 19.85
C ALA A 522 -2.99 -2.73 18.53
N ASN A 523 -4.17 -2.11 18.58
CA ASN A 523 -5.03 -1.89 17.42
C ASN A 523 -4.70 -0.56 16.76
N LEU A 524 -4.31 -0.59 15.48
CA LEU A 524 -3.98 0.58 14.69
C LEU A 524 -5.07 0.81 13.65
N PHE A 525 -5.92 1.81 13.83
CA PHE A 525 -6.99 2.19 12.90
C PHE A 525 -7.74 0.98 12.30
N GLY A 526 -8.07 -0.01 13.13
CA GLY A 526 -8.70 -1.26 12.70
C GLY A 526 -10.21 -1.22 12.73
N MET A 527 -10.83 -1.99 11.83
CA MET A 527 -12.27 -2.25 11.84
C MET A 527 -12.66 -3.11 13.05
N VAL A 528 -13.82 -2.85 13.62
CA VAL A 528 -14.35 -3.65 14.74
C VAL A 528 -15.84 -3.96 14.59
N ASN A 529 -16.55 -3.18 13.78
CA ASN A 529 -17.98 -3.27 13.59
C ASN A 529 -18.34 -3.09 12.11
N PHE A 530 -18.59 -4.16 11.41
CA PHE A 530 -18.94 -4.08 9.98
C PHE A 530 -20.25 -3.32 9.72
N GLU A 531 -21.17 -3.21 10.68
CA GLU A 531 -22.38 -2.41 10.51
C GLU A 531 -22.04 -0.92 10.43
N THR A 532 -21.19 -0.39 11.32
CA THR A 532 -20.75 1.01 11.28
C THR A 532 -19.75 1.27 10.15
N PHE A 533 -18.86 0.32 9.86
CA PHE A 533 -17.96 0.40 8.73
C PHE A 533 -18.72 0.63 7.42
N PHE A 534 -19.69 -0.23 7.08
CA PHE A 534 -20.50 -0.07 5.86
C PHE A 534 -21.39 1.18 5.87
N ALA A 535 -21.83 1.65 7.05
CA ALA A 535 -22.69 2.82 7.15
C ALA A 535 -21.94 4.15 7.07
N GLN A 536 -20.66 4.19 7.46
CA GLN A 536 -19.92 5.44 7.64
C GLN A 536 -18.64 5.53 6.79
N SER A 537 -18.18 4.43 6.16
CA SER A 537 -17.13 4.52 5.15
C SER A 537 -17.68 5.14 3.86
N THR A 538 -16.77 5.56 2.99
CA THR A 538 -17.17 6.12 1.70
C THR A 538 -18.02 5.13 0.91
N PRO A 539 -19.02 5.58 0.14
CA PRO A 539 -19.95 4.68 -0.55
C PRO A 539 -19.27 3.67 -1.47
N TRP A 540 -18.21 4.06 -2.17
CA TRP A 540 -17.46 3.15 -3.05
C TRP A 540 -16.66 2.11 -2.25
N MET A 541 -16.10 2.48 -1.08
CA MET A 541 -15.39 1.53 -0.20
C MET A 541 -16.36 0.44 0.28
N GLY A 542 -17.57 0.85 0.70
CA GLY A 542 -18.62 -0.10 1.05
C GLY A 542 -18.96 -1.03 -0.12
N ALA A 543 -19.15 -0.48 -1.32
CA ALA A 543 -19.51 -1.27 -2.50
C ALA A 543 -18.48 -2.36 -2.85
N ILE A 544 -17.20 -2.04 -2.89
CA ILE A 544 -16.14 -3.02 -3.20
C ILE A 544 -15.90 -4.02 -2.06
N SER A 545 -16.24 -3.67 -0.84
CA SER A 545 -16.03 -4.52 0.33
C SER A 545 -17.10 -5.62 0.50
N THR A 546 -18.21 -5.54 -0.25
CA THR A 546 -19.26 -6.56 -0.21
C THR A 546 -18.79 -7.94 -0.66
N GLY A 547 -17.92 -8.00 -1.67
CA GLY A 547 -17.35 -9.25 -2.17
C GLY A 547 -16.39 -9.92 -1.19
N GLU A 548 -15.88 -9.16 -0.23
CA GLU A 548 -14.89 -9.57 0.74
C GLU A 548 -15.54 -9.99 2.09
N TYR A 549 -16.38 -9.11 2.65
CA TYR A 549 -16.94 -9.31 3.98
C TYR A 549 -18.38 -9.80 3.98
N GLY A 550 -19.13 -9.52 2.91
CA GLY A 550 -20.57 -9.81 2.79
C GLY A 550 -21.40 -8.56 2.52
N ASP A 551 -22.56 -8.76 1.92
CA ASP A 551 -23.51 -7.68 1.59
C ASP A 551 -24.34 -7.28 2.84
N PRO A 552 -24.27 -6.02 3.29
CA PRO A 552 -25.03 -5.54 4.45
C PRO A 552 -26.55 -5.63 4.28
N LYS A 553 -27.06 -5.73 3.05
CA LYS A 553 -28.48 -5.88 2.75
C LYS A 553 -28.96 -7.32 2.90
N THR A 554 -28.14 -8.30 2.54
CA THR A 554 -28.53 -9.71 2.45
C THR A 554 -27.83 -10.62 3.46
N GLN A 555 -26.63 -10.22 3.96
CA GLN A 555 -25.77 -11.03 4.85
C GLN A 555 -25.50 -10.34 6.19
N ARG A 556 -26.45 -9.56 6.70
CA ARG A 556 -26.28 -8.78 7.94
C ARG A 556 -25.86 -9.64 9.14
N GLN A 557 -26.39 -10.87 9.26
CA GLN A 557 -26.05 -11.75 10.38
C GLN A 557 -24.57 -12.17 10.31
N LEU A 558 -24.06 -12.52 9.10
CA LEU A 558 -22.65 -12.81 8.90
C LEU A 558 -21.76 -11.64 9.34
N LEU A 559 -22.09 -10.42 8.92
CA LEU A 559 -21.33 -9.22 9.30
C LEU A 559 -21.32 -9.00 10.82
N ARG A 560 -22.43 -9.26 11.51
CA ARG A 560 -22.49 -9.19 12.98
C ARG A 560 -21.62 -10.26 13.64
N ASP A 561 -21.68 -11.50 13.16
CA ASP A 561 -20.92 -12.62 13.73
C ASP A 561 -19.41 -12.44 13.52
N LEU A 562 -19.02 -11.82 12.42
CA LEU A 562 -17.63 -11.42 12.12
C LEU A 562 -17.15 -10.22 12.94
N SER A 563 -18.07 -9.35 13.44
CA SER A 563 -17.71 -8.09 14.09
C SER A 563 -17.24 -8.30 15.55
N PRO A 564 -15.98 -7.98 15.88
CA PRO A 564 -15.45 -8.09 17.24
C PRO A 564 -16.23 -7.27 18.29
N ILE A 565 -16.86 -6.17 17.89
CA ILE A 565 -17.64 -5.29 18.81
C ILE A 565 -18.67 -6.07 19.61
N HIS A 566 -19.27 -7.11 19.05
CA HIS A 566 -20.29 -7.93 19.69
C HIS A 566 -19.73 -8.98 20.67
N LYS A 567 -18.40 -9.03 20.80
CA LYS A 567 -17.65 -9.99 21.64
C LYS A 567 -16.70 -9.29 22.62
N LEU A 568 -16.77 -7.96 22.76
CA LEU A 568 -15.91 -7.19 23.65
C LEU A 568 -16.05 -7.56 25.13
N ASP A 569 -17.16 -8.22 25.51
CA ASP A 569 -17.35 -8.78 26.84
C ASP A 569 -16.32 -9.85 27.22
N ARG A 570 -15.66 -10.46 26.24
CA ARG A 570 -14.61 -11.48 26.44
C ARG A 570 -13.21 -10.89 26.62
N VAL A 571 -13.00 -9.63 26.26
CA VAL A 571 -11.68 -9.01 26.31
C VAL A 571 -11.23 -8.81 27.76
N THR A 572 -10.08 -9.36 28.09
CA THR A 572 -9.35 -9.18 29.36
C THR A 572 -7.96 -8.60 29.14
N THR A 573 -7.47 -8.64 27.90
CA THR A 573 -6.13 -8.21 27.49
C THR A 573 -6.00 -6.68 27.50
N PRO A 574 -4.95 -6.11 28.09
CA PRO A 574 -4.60 -4.70 27.95
C PRO A 574 -4.53 -4.29 26.47
N LEU A 575 -5.12 -3.14 26.14
CA LEU A 575 -5.27 -2.71 24.76
C LEU A 575 -4.75 -1.29 24.54
N LEU A 576 -3.88 -1.11 23.55
CA LEU A 576 -3.54 0.17 22.96
C LEU A 576 -4.37 0.37 21.68
N VAL A 577 -5.10 1.47 21.58
CA VAL A 577 -5.86 1.86 20.39
C VAL A 577 -5.29 3.16 19.83
N MET A 578 -4.88 3.16 18.58
CA MET A 578 -4.35 4.34 17.88
C MET A 578 -5.14 4.60 16.59
N HIS A 579 -5.60 5.84 16.37
CA HIS A 579 -6.40 6.20 15.19
C HIS A 579 -6.14 7.62 14.73
N GLY A 580 -6.25 7.88 13.42
CA GLY A 580 -6.27 9.22 12.84
C GLY A 580 -7.68 9.80 12.84
N ALA A 581 -7.83 11.06 13.28
CA ALA A 581 -9.15 11.69 13.34
C ALA A 581 -9.80 11.90 11.96
N ASN A 582 -8.97 12.01 10.92
CA ASN A 582 -9.41 12.23 9.53
C ASN A 582 -9.41 10.93 8.71
N ASP A 583 -9.49 9.78 9.39
CA ASP A 583 -9.51 8.49 8.71
C ASP A 583 -10.86 8.25 8.04
N THR A 584 -10.79 8.03 6.76
CA THR A 584 -11.93 7.92 5.86
C THR A 584 -12.05 6.54 5.23
N ASN A 585 -11.03 5.69 5.42
CA ASN A 585 -11.10 4.28 5.08
C ASN A 585 -11.80 3.49 6.18
N VAL A 586 -11.32 3.66 7.41
CA VAL A 586 -11.87 3.09 8.62
C VAL A 586 -12.27 4.25 9.53
N PRO A 587 -13.54 4.61 9.61
CA PRO A 587 -13.99 5.77 10.38
C PRO A 587 -13.55 5.70 11.84
N VAL A 588 -13.19 6.84 12.43
CA VAL A 588 -12.68 6.93 13.82
C VAL A 588 -13.64 6.33 14.85
N VAL A 589 -14.94 6.29 14.54
CA VAL A 589 -15.98 5.64 15.37
C VAL A 589 -15.65 4.17 15.66
N GLU A 590 -14.91 3.49 14.78
CA GLU A 590 -14.48 2.11 15.02
C GLU A 590 -13.57 1.99 16.26
N ALA A 591 -12.65 2.96 16.45
CA ALA A 591 -11.82 3.05 17.64
C ALA A 591 -12.60 3.50 18.87
N GLU A 592 -13.46 4.51 18.74
CA GLU A 592 -14.24 5.07 19.84
C GLU A 592 -15.17 4.04 20.48
N GLN A 593 -15.84 3.19 19.68
CA GLN A 593 -16.68 2.10 20.16
C GLN A 593 -15.90 1.10 21.05
N ILE A 594 -14.66 0.74 20.65
CA ILE A 594 -13.77 -0.13 21.44
C ILE A 594 -13.46 0.54 22.78
N VAL A 595 -12.96 1.78 22.72
CA VAL A 595 -12.45 2.52 23.87
C VAL A 595 -13.55 2.73 24.90
N ASP A 596 -14.72 3.20 24.48
CA ASP A 596 -15.84 3.49 25.38
C ASP A 596 -16.37 2.21 26.04
N THR A 597 -16.53 1.14 25.25
CA THR A 597 -17.05 -0.14 25.76
C THR A 597 -16.09 -0.77 26.77
N LEU A 598 -14.80 -0.82 26.47
CA LEU A 598 -13.83 -1.49 27.33
C LEU A 598 -13.49 -0.68 28.57
N LYS A 599 -13.40 0.66 28.48
CA LYS A 599 -13.25 1.53 29.66
C LYS A 599 -14.44 1.44 30.62
N ALA A 600 -15.67 1.36 30.10
CA ALA A 600 -16.87 1.17 30.93
C ALA A 600 -16.84 -0.16 31.70
N ARG A 601 -16.08 -1.16 31.22
CA ARG A 601 -15.85 -2.46 31.88
C ARG A 601 -14.63 -2.45 32.81
N GLY A 602 -13.88 -1.35 32.89
CA GLY A 602 -12.65 -1.26 33.70
C GLY A 602 -11.46 -1.99 33.12
N ILE A 603 -11.47 -2.29 31.81
CA ILE A 603 -10.32 -2.86 31.11
C ILE A 603 -9.27 -1.76 30.89
N ASP A 604 -7.99 -2.10 31.00
CA ASP A 604 -6.88 -1.19 30.71
C ASP A 604 -6.84 -0.89 29.21
N VAL A 605 -7.29 0.32 28.84
CA VAL A 605 -7.32 0.80 27.44
C VAL A 605 -6.60 2.14 27.35
N ARG A 606 -5.48 2.14 26.64
CA ARG A 606 -4.78 3.36 26.24
C ARG A 606 -5.27 3.80 24.86
N TYR A 607 -5.77 5.04 24.75
CA TYR A 607 -6.25 5.59 23.47
C TYR A 607 -5.40 6.78 23.04
N VAL A 608 -4.89 6.72 21.81
CA VAL A 608 -4.10 7.79 21.19
C VAL A 608 -4.77 8.22 19.88
N LEU A 609 -5.39 9.39 19.89
CA LEU A 609 -5.94 10.02 18.70
C LEU A 609 -4.90 10.96 18.08
N PHE A 610 -4.76 10.88 16.75
CA PHE A 610 -3.92 11.77 15.95
C PHE A 610 -4.83 12.74 15.17
N PRO A 611 -4.99 14.00 15.61
CA PRO A 611 -6.01 14.92 15.09
C PRO A 611 -5.75 15.39 13.65
N ASP A 612 -4.53 15.21 13.17
CA ASP A 612 -4.02 15.69 11.89
C ASP A 612 -3.51 14.57 10.97
N GLU A 613 -3.98 13.32 11.21
CA GLU A 613 -3.72 12.14 10.40
C GLU A 613 -5.00 11.48 9.92
N GLY A 614 -4.89 10.77 8.80
CA GLY A 614 -5.93 9.90 8.26
C GLY A 614 -5.61 8.42 8.52
N HIS A 615 -5.66 7.57 7.46
CA HIS A 615 -5.39 6.14 7.52
C HIS A 615 -3.88 5.86 7.54
N GLY A 616 -3.26 5.95 8.71
CA GLY A 616 -1.82 5.78 8.93
C GLY A 616 -1.11 7.08 9.34
N TRP A 617 0.20 6.99 9.58
CA TRP A 617 1.02 8.09 10.12
C TRP A 617 1.96 8.64 9.06
N ARG A 618 1.69 9.82 8.53
CA ARG A 618 2.48 10.46 7.47
C ARG A 618 3.48 11.49 8.02
N LYS A 619 3.11 12.20 9.10
CA LYS A 619 3.96 13.21 9.73
C LYS A 619 5.02 12.57 10.62
N GLU A 620 6.26 13.09 10.57
CA GLU A 620 7.39 12.56 11.36
C GLU A 620 7.05 12.46 12.86
N ALA A 621 6.51 13.54 13.44
CA ALA A 621 6.16 13.57 14.86
C ALA A 621 5.16 12.47 15.25
N ASN A 622 4.19 12.20 14.38
CA ASN A 622 3.17 11.17 14.61
C ASN A 622 3.72 9.75 14.41
N ARG A 623 4.62 9.54 13.44
CA ARG A 623 5.37 8.27 13.31
C ARG A 623 6.21 7.98 14.53
N VAL A 624 6.94 8.98 15.02
CA VAL A 624 7.74 8.87 16.27
C VAL A 624 6.83 8.52 17.44
N ARG A 625 5.75 9.29 17.65
CA ARG A 625 4.83 9.08 18.76
C ARG A 625 4.18 7.71 18.73
N SER A 626 3.66 7.26 17.58
CA SER A 626 2.99 5.98 17.46
C SER A 626 3.92 4.81 17.75
N THR A 627 5.15 4.84 17.22
CA THR A 627 6.16 3.80 17.48
C THR A 627 6.60 3.77 18.94
N LEU A 628 6.78 4.93 19.57
CA LEU A 628 7.12 5.01 21.00
C LEU A 628 5.99 4.46 21.88
N GLU A 629 4.76 4.89 21.66
CA GLU A 629 3.60 4.40 22.42
C GLU A 629 3.45 2.88 22.30
N MET A 630 3.56 2.33 21.09
CA MET A 630 3.46 0.90 20.86
C MET A 630 4.62 0.12 21.52
N THR A 631 5.86 0.58 21.35
CA THR A 631 7.02 -0.13 21.91
C THR A 631 7.00 -0.10 23.43
N ARG A 632 6.69 1.05 24.06
CA ARG A 632 6.55 1.17 25.52
C ARG A 632 5.43 0.29 26.05
N PHE A 633 4.30 0.27 25.37
CA PHE A 633 3.15 -0.55 25.73
C PHE A 633 3.50 -2.05 25.73
N PHE A 634 4.15 -2.54 24.68
CA PHE A 634 4.57 -3.95 24.63
C PHE A 634 5.69 -4.28 25.64
N ARG A 635 6.65 -3.38 25.87
CA ARG A 635 7.66 -3.58 26.93
C ARG A 635 6.98 -3.76 28.29
N GLU A 636 6.07 -2.87 28.65
CA GLU A 636 5.33 -2.88 29.91
C GLU A 636 4.57 -4.21 30.12
N HIS A 637 3.77 -4.60 29.14
CA HIS A 637 2.86 -5.75 29.30
C HIS A 637 3.48 -7.10 28.96
N LEU A 638 4.59 -7.15 28.22
CA LEU A 638 5.34 -8.38 27.94
C LEU A 638 6.51 -8.59 28.94
N GLY A 639 6.64 -7.75 29.95
CA GLY A 639 7.68 -7.87 30.99
C GLY A 639 9.10 -7.80 30.40
N VAL A 640 9.36 -6.77 29.60
CA VAL A 640 10.69 -6.46 29.07
C VAL A 640 11.17 -5.20 29.79
N ASP A 641 12.19 -5.37 30.62
CA ASP A 641 12.81 -4.30 31.41
C ASP A 641 13.69 -3.38 30.55
#